data_6deb222b7f50f523abdc49eeb7a3d065
#
_entry.id   6deb222b7f50f523abdc49eeb7a3d065
#
_cell.length_a   1.000
_cell.length_b   1.000
_cell.length_c   1.000
_cell.angle_alpha   90.00
_cell.angle_beta   90.00
_cell.angle_gamma   90.00
#
_symmetry.space_group_name_H-M   'P 1'
#
loop_
_entity.id
_entity.type
_entity.pdbx_description
1 polymer ?
#
loop_
_entity_poly.entity_id
_entity_poly.type
_entity_poly.pdbx_seq_one_letter_code
_entity_poly.pdbx_strand_id
1 'polypeptide(L)'
;MSQFGLLYLSDLDAKAAAGCKDSLRKHPGGLLVIFLVTLLVVPVLWAQSQHPPTTTSASKASAESSQQAPSTPATTGPADRAIPLPQIADRAEELDRWLGEVTGRLIPEAHLLKAEEEVKSQSEELRKRVNQVDELLASQPTTLERQSEQRSWRVLSQKYATQSEALTLRAAELEKEIHIVDQQQLDWEATWDQIHQRSGIETVVERTSQELIAIRKARAALEKQLNLALTLQNQVSQMDRQISDVLLKIQEAEDWSRSRLLEQDSRPLWEVHEFRDLNHVKSGIRSSFDRSFKIAVEFLRVRKFGIACLVMSYFLALLGAFKLRRQVERGAGAAVSETALKVLDSPFSIALLLAMVGTIAYIRSTPLEIAVLFCILYLIPVLRLLPPLLEPPVRKLLHVLAVFYLLEGVYLLIRFPPLVRREVHALIVSAALICFGWLARPSRWRELTTPERKLRVLTIGMPLGLFLLASSLAANIFGFNSLAQILSLTTLVGAFAATALYCAARILMLVLSAVLRSKWAEPVLESRTEQIEQTERWAWRVMVPLSFFLWLDAMARLLTIYDSVVGYVTRALSYPIGFQRVHITLGNILSFLFLLIVGYALANLLAFALRKLLLSRFPLQRGLPFTISKVTYYVLLVLVFLAALANAGMELNKFTLVTGALGVGVGFGLQNIVNNFASGLILLFERPIRVGDTVEMKGLAGIVKRIGARSSTIQTGEDAEVIVPNSNLISNEVINWTLSSVRRRVGIPVGVAYGTEPERVLSLLIEVAAAHSGVTRNPKPEAYFVGFGDSALNFELRFWTYEDWFRLKSDVAVGLTKALQEANIEIPFPQRELHIRSVGGATGETVSIDDWPISDLKRRTRRS
;
A
#
# COMPACT_ATOMS: atom_id res chain seq x y z
N MET A 1 -11.63 -17.14 -16.33
CA MET A 1 -10.53 -16.64 -15.46
C MET A 1 -10.81 -16.70 -13.95
N SER A 2 -11.89 -17.27 -13.48
CA SER A 2 -12.15 -17.41 -12.02
C SER A 2 -11.69 -18.75 -11.40
N GLN A 3 -11.21 -19.72 -12.16
CA GLN A 3 -10.73 -21.00 -11.60
C GLN A 3 -9.20 -21.17 -11.60
N PHE A 4 -8.45 -20.41 -12.37
CA PHE A 4 -6.97 -20.49 -12.39
C PHE A 4 -6.27 -19.62 -11.35
N GLY A 5 -6.95 -18.62 -10.81
CA GLY A 5 -6.43 -17.79 -9.69
C GLY A 5 -6.46 -18.48 -8.34
N LEU A 6 -7.29 -19.53 -8.17
CA LEU A 6 -7.47 -20.21 -6.88
C LEU A 6 -6.47 -21.35 -6.63
N LEU A 7 -5.85 -21.91 -7.65
CA LEU A 7 -4.88 -23.00 -7.52
C LEU A 7 -3.44 -22.54 -7.25
N TYR A 8 -3.08 -21.30 -7.62
CA TYR A 8 -1.76 -20.73 -7.29
C TYR A 8 -1.70 -20.04 -5.92
N LEU A 9 -2.86 -19.72 -5.33
CA LEU A 9 -2.95 -19.15 -3.99
C LEU A 9 -3.02 -20.22 -2.88
N SER A 10 -3.35 -21.48 -3.19
CA SER A 10 -3.50 -22.52 -2.17
C SER A 10 -2.17 -23.05 -1.61
N ASP A 11 -1.07 -22.99 -2.37
CA ASP A 11 0.24 -23.47 -1.90
C ASP A 11 1.10 -22.41 -1.22
N LEU A 12 0.85 -21.12 -1.50
CA LEU A 12 1.46 -20.01 -0.76
C LEU A 12 0.75 -19.75 0.57
N ASP A 13 -0.55 -20.02 0.66
CA ASP A 13 -1.35 -19.81 1.88
C ASP A 13 -1.05 -20.81 3.00
N ALA A 14 -0.65 -22.03 2.70
CA ALA A 14 -0.39 -23.03 3.75
C ALA A 14 0.91 -22.76 4.54
N LYS A 15 1.95 -22.22 3.90
CA LYS A 15 3.21 -21.82 4.56
C LYS A 15 3.13 -20.41 5.17
N ALA A 16 2.41 -19.50 4.54
CA ALA A 16 2.17 -18.16 5.08
C ALA A 16 1.18 -18.20 6.26
N ALA A 17 0.16 -19.07 6.23
CA ALA A 17 -0.80 -19.22 7.33
C ALA A 17 -0.20 -19.84 8.59
N ALA A 18 0.77 -20.74 8.48
CA ALA A 18 1.47 -21.31 9.63
C ALA A 18 2.39 -20.28 10.31
N GLY A 19 3.15 -19.49 9.53
CA GLY A 19 3.97 -18.41 10.06
C GLY A 19 3.17 -17.23 10.60
N CYS A 20 2.01 -16.93 10.02
CA CYS A 20 1.11 -15.88 10.46
C CYS A 20 0.37 -16.24 11.76
N LYS A 21 0.00 -17.52 11.98
CA LYS A 21 -0.63 -17.97 13.23
C LYS A 21 0.26 -17.81 14.46
N ASP A 22 1.55 -18.07 14.35
CA ASP A 22 2.50 -17.91 15.47
C ASP A 22 2.88 -16.45 15.72
N SER A 23 2.97 -15.62 14.66
CA SER A 23 3.15 -14.18 14.76
C SER A 23 1.92 -13.47 15.35
N LEU A 24 0.71 -13.87 14.95
CA LEU A 24 -0.56 -13.33 15.47
C LEU A 24 -0.84 -13.70 16.94
N ARG A 25 -0.32 -14.83 17.41
CA ARG A 25 -0.40 -15.22 18.83
C ARG A 25 0.50 -14.36 19.74
N LYS A 26 1.65 -13.91 19.23
CA LYS A 26 2.64 -13.14 20.01
C LYS A 26 2.40 -11.63 20.03
N HIS A 27 1.66 -11.06 19.04
CA HIS A 27 1.55 -9.62 18.87
C HIS A 27 0.13 -9.11 18.56
N PRO A 28 -0.71 -8.93 19.57
CA PRO A 28 -2.10 -8.51 19.39
C PRO A 28 -2.32 -7.06 18.92
N GLY A 29 -1.30 -6.20 19.04
CA GLY A 29 -1.38 -4.79 18.56
C GLY A 29 -1.44 -4.63 17.03
N GLY A 30 -0.89 -5.58 16.26
CA GLY A 30 -0.96 -5.57 14.79
C GLY A 30 -2.37 -5.74 14.26
N LEU A 31 -3.22 -6.50 14.94
CA LEU A 31 -4.62 -6.70 14.56
C LEU A 31 -5.46 -5.42 14.70
N LEU A 32 -5.17 -4.59 15.70
CA LEU A 32 -5.90 -3.32 15.89
C LEU A 32 -5.54 -2.29 14.82
N VAL A 33 -4.26 -2.24 14.41
CA VAL A 33 -3.81 -1.35 13.32
C VAL A 33 -4.39 -1.82 11.99
N ILE A 34 -4.38 -3.12 11.72
CA ILE A 34 -5.01 -3.71 10.53
C ILE A 34 -6.52 -3.46 10.57
N PHE A 35 -7.17 -3.55 11.73
CA PHE A 35 -8.59 -3.27 11.91
C PHE A 35 -8.93 -1.80 11.68
N LEU A 36 -8.15 -0.86 12.23
CA LEU A 36 -8.34 0.58 12.00
C LEU A 36 -8.04 0.96 10.54
N VAL A 37 -7.02 0.39 9.92
CA VAL A 37 -6.69 0.60 8.51
C VAL A 37 -7.77 0.01 7.60
N THR A 38 -8.26 -1.21 7.87
CA THR A 38 -9.37 -1.78 7.10
C THR A 38 -10.67 -0.99 7.29
N LEU A 39 -10.95 -0.49 8.48
CA LEU A 39 -12.16 0.29 8.76
C LEU A 39 -12.13 1.67 8.10
N LEU A 40 -10.95 2.28 7.93
CA LEU A 40 -10.78 3.61 7.34
C LEU A 40 -10.42 3.57 5.84
N VAL A 41 -9.63 2.60 5.40
CA VAL A 41 -9.04 2.58 4.04
C VAL A 41 -9.89 1.77 3.07
N VAL A 42 -10.47 0.64 3.49
CA VAL A 42 -11.28 -0.19 2.59
C VAL A 42 -12.53 0.54 2.07
N PRO A 43 -13.29 1.31 2.88
CA PRO A 43 -14.41 2.10 2.36
C PRO A 43 -13.98 3.21 1.41
N VAL A 44 -12.81 3.82 1.62
CA VAL A 44 -12.28 4.91 0.77
C VAL A 44 -11.76 4.37 -0.57
N LEU A 45 -10.98 3.29 -0.55
CA LEU A 45 -10.51 2.63 -1.77
C LEU A 45 -11.67 2.06 -2.59
N TRP A 46 -12.70 1.57 -1.91
CA TRP A 46 -13.89 1.05 -2.57
C TRP A 46 -14.79 2.17 -3.14
N ALA A 47 -14.87 3.31 -2.48
CA ALA A 47 -15.58 4.49 -3.00
C ALA A 47 -14.90 5.05 -4.26
N GLN A 48 -13.57 5.00 -4.35
CA GLN A 48 -12.82 5.38 -5.55
C GLN A 48 -13.01 4.41 -6.73
N SER A 49 -13.18 3.12 -6.46
CA SER A 49 -13.44 2.12 -7.51
C SER A 49 -14.86 2.20 -8.12
N GLN A 50 -15.72 3.06 -7.60
CA GLN A 50 -17.11 3.23 -8.05
C GLN A 50 -17.35 4.46 -8.95
N HIS A 51 -16.36 5.31 -9.15
CA HIS A 51 -16.47 6.36 -10.16
C HIS A 51 -16.05 5.74 -11.50
N PRO A 52 -16.97 5.64 -12.50
CA PRO A 52 -16.53 5.39 -13.87
C PRO A 52 -15.58 6.53 -14.24
N PRO A 53 -14.51 6.24 -14.99
CA PRO A 53 -13.65 7.30 -15.49
C PRO A 53 -14.57 8.26 -16.26
N THR A 54 -14.57 9.50 -15.82
CA THR A 54 -15.32 10.57 -16.48
C THR A 54 -14.91 10.57 -17.95
N THR A 55 -15.89 10.46 -18.84
CA THR A 55 -15.78 10.35 -20.31
C THR A 55 -15.04 11.51 -21.00
N THR A 56 -14.36 12.37 -20.26
CA THR A 56 -13.51 13.45 -20.77
C THR A 56 -12.09 13.03 -21.13
N SER A 57 -11.62 11.83 -20.72
CA SER A 57 -10.29 11.33 -21.12
C SER A 57 -10.32 10.43 -22.39
N ALA A 58 -11.46 9.80 -22.69
CA ALA A 58 -11.60 8.95 -23.88
C ALA A 58 -11.64 9.77 -25.18
N SER A 59 -12.18 11.00 -25.16
CA SER A 59 -12.20 11.91 -26.31
C SER A 59 -10.82 12.54 -26.60
N LYS A 60 -9.94 12.65 -25.62
CA LYS A 60 -8.56 13.12 -25.84
C LYS A 60 -7.60 12.01 -26.23
N ALA A 61 -7.82 10.79 -25.76
CA ALA A 61 -7.00 9.64 -26.17
C ALA A 61 -7.26 9.22 -27.62
N SER A 62 -8.51 9.37 -28.12
CA SER A 62 -8.82 9.12 -29.53
C SER A 62 -8.40 10.26 -30.47
N ALA A 63 -8.14 11.47 -29.97
CA ALA A 63 -7.61 12.58 -30.77
C ALA A 63 -6.07 12.60 -30.80
N GLU A 64 -5.39 12.08 -29.80
CA GLU A 64 -3.92 11.96 -29.79
C GLU A 64 -3.40 10.66 -30.43
N SER A 65 -4.24 9.60 -30.53
CA SER A 65 -3.86 8.38 -31.25
C SER A 65 -3.99 8.50 -32.78
N SER A 66 -4.56 9.60 -33.31
CA SER A 66 -4.65 9.84 -34.75
C SER A 66 -3.46 10.63 -35.32
N GLN A 67 -2.44 10.98 -34.55
CA GLN A 67 -1.25 11.69 -35.01
C GLN A 67 0.09 10.96 -34.87
N GLN A 68 0.09 9.70 -34.41
CA GLN A 68 1.22 8.80 -34.60
C GLN A 68 0.70 7.50 -35.22
N ALA A 69 0.56 7.53 -36.55
CA ALA A 69 0.60 6.30 -37.30
C ALA A 69 1.94 5.62 -36.99
N PRO A 70 1.96 4.36 -36.52
CA PRO A 70 3.19 3.61 -36.42
C PRO A 70 3.77 3.63 -37.84
N SER A 71 5.03 4.05 -37.95
CA SER A 71 5.84 3.88 -39.16
C SER A 71 5.60 2.45 -39.63
N THR A 72 4.96 2.31 -40.78
CA THR A 72 4.79 1.06 -41.52
C THR A 72 6.12 0.32 -41.45
N PRO A 73 6.20 -0.90 -40.88
CA PRO A 73 7.38 -1.72 -41.08
C PRO A 73 7.50 -1.86 -42.59
N ALA A 74 8.68 -1.62 -43.09
CA ALA A 74 9.00 -1.77 -44.52
C ALA A 74 8.38 -3.07 -44.99
N THR A 75 7.54 -3.00 -46.03
CA THR A 75 6.95 -4.15 -46.71
C THR A 75 8.09 -5.05 -47.16
N THR A 76 8.44 -6.01 -46.31
CA THR A 76 9.29 -7.13 -46.68
C THR A 76 8.54 -7.84 -47.82
N GLY A 77 9.14 -7.95 -48.97
CA GLY A 77 8.56 -8.64 -50.14
C GLY A 77 8.22 -10.09 -49.79
N PRO A 78 7.29 -10.75 -50.48
CA PRO A 78 6.85 -12.12 -50.15
C PRO A 78 8.01 -13.13 -50.07
N ALA A 79 9.15 -12.88 -50.73
CA ALA A 79 10.34 -13.72 -50.69
C ALA A 79 11.12 -13.65 -49.37
N ASP A 80 11.00 -12.56 -48.62
CA ASP A 80 11.66 -12.38 -47.29
C ASP A 80 10.87 -12.97 -46.12
N ARG A 81 9.60 -13.33 -46.32
CA ARG A 81 8.71 -13.91 -45.30
C ARG A 81 8.73 -15.42 -45.27
N ALA A 82 9.20 -16.08 -46.36
CA ALA A 82 9.15 -17.52 -46.43
C ALA A 82 10.10 -18.18 -45.42
N ILE A 83 9.60 -19.19 -44.71
CA ILE A 83 10.36 -19.96 -43.73
C ILE A 83 11.45 -20.79 -44.46
N PRO A 84 12.73 -20.72 -44.05
CA PRO A 84 13.80 -21.50 -44.65
C PRO A 84 13.54 -23.01 -44.53
N LEU A 85 13.78 -23.79 -45.57
CA LEU A 85 13.54 -25.24 -45.65
C LEU A 85 14.03 -26.03 -44.42
N PRO A 86 15.24 -25.76 -43.85
CA PRO A 86 15.69 -26.50 -42.67
C PRO A 86 14.88 -26.22 -41.38
N GLN A 87 14.15 -25.11 -41.36
CA GLN A 87 13.40 -24.67 -40.14
C GLN A 87 11.91 -25.02 -40.18
N ILE A 88 11.40 -25.58 -41.28
CA ILE A 88 9.96 -25.84 -41.47
C ILE A 88 9.45 -26.85 -40.44
N ALA A 89 10.19 -27.92 -40.15
CA ALA A 89 9.77 -28.91 -39.18
C ALA A 89 9.65 -28.33 -37.78
N ASP A 90 10.66 -27.61 -37.31
CA ASP A 90 10.67 -26.99 -35.99
C ASP A 90 9.59 -25.94 -35.83
N ARG A 91 9.40 -25.11 -36.87
CA ARG A 91 8.35 -24.09 -36.92
C ARG A 91 6.94 -24.67 -36.98
N ALA A 92 6.77 -25.82 -37.64
CA ALA A 92 5.50 -26.54 -37.63
C ALA A 92 5.13 -27.06 -36.27
N GLU A 93 6.08 -27.67 -35.50
CA GLU A 93 5.82 -28.10 -34.13
C GLU A 93 5.53 -26.95 -33.19
N GLU A 94 6.22 -25.81 -33.36
CA GLU A 94 5.96 -24.59 -32.59
C GLU A 94 4.56 -24.05 -32.87
N LEU A 95 4.16 -24.02 -34.15
CA LEU A 95 2.84 -23.60 -34.61
C LEU A 95 1.72 -24.51 -34.08
N ASP A 96 1.88 -25.83 -34.22
CA ASP A 96 0.91 -26.83 -33.71
C ASP A 96 0.65 -26.66 -32.22
N ARG A 97 1.74 -26.48 -31.44
CA ARG A 97 1.65 -26.26 -29.98
C ARG A 97 0.90 -24.96 -29.67
N TRP A 98 1.27 -23.88 -30.35
CA TRP A 98 0.62 -22.59 -30.15
C TRP A 98 -0.85 -22.58 -30.61
N LEU A 99 -1.17 -23.17 -31.78
CA LEU A 99 -2.56 -23.33 -32.25
C LEU A 99 -3.38 -24.20 -31.28
N GLY A 100 -2.77 -25.24 -30.68
CA GLY A 100 -3.37 -26.06 -29.63
C GLY A 100 -3.71 -25.24 -28.37
N GLU A 101 -2.81 -24.33 -27.95
CA GLU A 101 -3.06 -23.42 -26.84
C GLU A 101 -4.18 -22.42 -27.16
N VAL A 102 -4.17 -21.81 -28.33
CA VAL A 102 -5.18 -20.82 -28.75
C VAL A 102 -6.54 -21.49 -28.86
N THR A 103 -6.63 -22.62 -29.55
CA THR A 103 -7.89 -23.36 -29.69
C THR A 103 -8.40 -23.92 -28.37
N GLY A 104 -7.49 -24.33 -27.47
CA GLY A 104 -7.84 -24.78 -26.11
C GLY A 104 -8.44 -23.67 -25.22
N ARG A 105 -8.15 -22.38 -25.50
CA ARG A 105 -8.74 -21.21 -24.82
C ARG A 105 -10.10 -20.78 -25.37
N LEU A 106 -10.54 -21.38 -26.50
CA LEU A 106 -11.84 -21.08 -27.08
C LEU A 106 -12.96 -21.62 -26.17
N ILE A 107 -14.02 -20.83 -26.03
CA ILE A 107 -15.18 -21.21 -25.26
C ILE A 107 -15.97 -22.28 -26.05
N PRO A 108 -16.32 -23.41 -25.44
CA PRO A 108 -17.13 -24.44 -26.10
C PRO A 108 -18.46 -23.90 -26.65
N GLU A 109 -18.87 -24.36 -27.83
CA GLU A 109 -20.06 -23.87 -28.53
C GLU A 109 -21.33 -23.94 -27.67
N ALA A 110 -21.47 -25.00 -26.85
CA ALA A 110 -22.60 -25.16 -25.94
C ALA A 110 -22.72 -24.02 -24.90
N HIS A 111 -21.55 -23.48 -24.42
CA HIS A 111 -21.54 -22.36 -23.51
C HIS A 111 -21.83 -21.03 -24.20
N LEU A 112 -21.46 -20.91 -25.48
CA LEU A 112 -21.74 -19.73 -26.28
C LEU A 112 -23.25 -19.62 -26.59
N LEU A 113 -23.90 -20.69 -27.00
CA LEU A 113 -25.31 -20.76 -27.23
C LEU A 113 -26.12 -20.45 -25.96
N LYS A 114 -25.66 -20.97 -24.82
CA LYS A 114 -26.29 -20.67 -23.54
C LYS A 114 -26.14 -19.18 -23.16
N ALA A 115 -24.99 -18.57 -23.44
CA ALA A 115 -24.79 -17.13 -23.19
C ALA A 115 -25.72 -16.27 -24.08
N GLU A 116 -25.87 -16.64 -25.34
CA GLU A 116 -26.79 -15.97 -26.28
C GLU A 116 -28.24 -16.06 -25.80
N GLU A 117 -28.70 -17.26 -25.40
CA GLU A 117 -30.02 -17.49 -24.86
C GLU A 117 -30.26 -16.71 -23.56
N GLU A 118 -29.25 -16.64 -22.70
CA GLU A 118 -29.30 -15.87 -21.45
C GLU A 118 -29.44 -14.37 -21.73
N VAL A 119 -28.68 -13.79 -22.66
CA VAL A 119 -28.78 -12.38 -23.04
C VAL A 119 -30.14 -12.08 -23.68
N LYS A 120 -30.67 -12.96 -24.53
CA LYS A 120 -32.01 -12.82 -25.10
C LYS A 120 -33.10 -12.83 -24.02
N SER A 121 -33.02 -13.76 -23.10
CA SER A 121 -33.98 -13.82 -21.97
C SER A 121 -33.90 -12.57 -21.09
N GLN A 122 -32.67 -12.06 -20.81
CA GLN A 122 -32.45 -10.81 -20.07
C GLN A 122 -33.06 -9.61 -20.82
N SER A 123 -32.96 -9.55 -22.14
CA SER A 123 -33.53 -8.48 -22.95
C SER A 123 -35.08 -8.48 -22.87
N GLU A 124 -35.71 -9.65 -22.93
CA GLU A 124 -37.16 -9.77 -22.79
C GLU A 124 -37.64 -9.39 -21.37
N GLU A 125 -36.92 -9.77 -20.34
CA GLU A 125 -37.18 -9.39 -18.95
C GLU A 125 -37.03 -7.87 -18.76
N LEU A 126 -35.97 -7.28 -19.33
CA LEU A 126 -35.79 -5.84 -19.31
C LEU A 126 -36.92 -5.09 -19.95
N ARG A 127 -37.38 -5.54 -21.12
CA ARG A 127 -38.52 -4.92 -21.83
C ARG A 127 -39.79 -4.94 -21.00
N LYS A 128 -40.11 -6.07 -20.33
CA LYS A 128 -41.25 -6.17 -19.41
C LYS A 128 -41.12 -5.18 -18.26
N ARG A 129 -39.92 -5.02 -17.74
CA ARG A 129 -39.59 -4.13 -16.62
C ARG A 129 -39.69 -2.64 -17.03
N VAL A 130 -39.30 -2.29 -18.25
CA VAL A 130 -39.46 -0.94 -18.82
C VAL A 130 -40.95 -0.56 -18.87
N ASN A 131 -41.80 -1.45 -19.38
CA ASN A 131 -43.25 -1.20 -19.44
C ASN A 131 -43.84 -1.01 -18.04
N GLN A 132 -43.37 -1.76 -17.04
CA GLN A 132 -43.82 -1.60 -15.64
C GLN A 132 -43.44 -0.23 -15.05
N VAL A 133 -42.26 0.33 -15.46
CA VAL A 133 -41.89 1.68 -15.01
C VAL A 133 -42.75 2.74 -15.69
N ASP A 134 -43.06 2.60 -16.97
CA ASP A 134 -43.93 3.54 -17.68
C ASP A 134 -45.34 3.55 -17.04
N GLU A 135 -45.89 2.38 -16.68
CA GLU A 135 -47.15 2.27 -15.92
C GLU A 135 -47.07 2.91 -14.53
N LEU A 136 -45.93 2.67 -13.84
CA LEU A 136 -45.68 3.26 -12.52
C LEU A 136 -45.67 4.80 -12.62
N LEU A 137 -44.92 5.35 -13.57
CA LEU A 137 -44.80 6.80 -13.75
C LEU A 137 -46.14 7.43 -14.10
N ALA A 138 -46.98 6.75 -14.89
CA ALA A 138 -48.38 7.17 -15.21
C ALA A 138 -49.29 7.22 -13.97
N SER A 139 -49.02 6.38 -12.94
CA SER A 139 -49.79 6.36 -11.69
C SER A 139 -49.41 7.45 -10.69
N GLN A 140 -48.62 8.41 -11.08
CA GLN A 140 -48.09 9.50 -10.22
C GLN A 140 -47.49 8.98 -8.92
N PRO A 141 -46.38 8.19 -8.98
CA PRO A 141 -45.80 7.61 -7.79
C PRO A 141 -45.18 8.67 -6.88
N THR A 142 -45.13 8.38 -5.60
CA THR A 142 -44.49 9.26 -4.62
C THR A 142 -42.98 9.43 -4.90
N THR A 143 -42.38 10.51 -4.37
CA THR A 143 -40.95 10.80 -4.53
C THR A 143 -40.06 9.64 -4.06
N LEU A 144 -40.47 8.96 -2.98
CA LEU A 144 -39.74 7.79 -2.46
C LEU A 144 -39.81 6.56 -3.38
N GLU A 145 -40.96 6.35 -4.02
CA GLU A 145 -41.08 5.25 -5.00
C GLU A 145 -40.23 5.51 -6.23
N ARG A 146 -40.20 6.73 -6.75
CA ARG A 146 -39.33 7.13 -7.84
C ARG A 146 -37.83 6.94 -7.47
N GLN A 147 -37.44 7.37 -6.30
CA GLN A 147 -36.07 7.17 -5.80
C GLN A 147 -35.72 5.68 -5.62
N SER A 148 -36.69 4.87 -5.16
CA SER A 148 -36.47 3.42 -5.05
C SER A 148 -36.26 2.79 -6.44
N GLU A 149 -37.10 3.14 -7.40
CA GLU A 149 -36.94 2.66 -8.77
C GLU A 149 -35.62 3.16 -9.39
N GLN A 150 -35.30 4.42 -9.24
CA GLN A 150 -34.02 4.98 -9.73
C GLN A 150 -32.80 4.20 -9.20
N ARG A 151 -32.76 3.90 -7.89
CA ARG A 151 -31.70 3.09 -7.30
C ARG A 151 -31.65 1.68 -7.85
N SER A 152 -32.83 1.04 -8.03
CA SER A 152 -32.94 -0.30 -8.62
C SER A 152 -32.37 -0.33 -10.04
N TRP A 153 -32.73 0.68 -10.87
CA TRP A 153 -32.26 0.81 -12.23
C TRP A 153 -30.75 1.15 -12.31
N ARG A 154 -30.21 1.92 -11.38
CA ARG A 154 -28.74 2.16 -11.28
C ARG A 154 -27.98 0.87 -11.01
N VAL A 155 -28.49 -0.03 -10.15
CA VAL A 155 -27.87 -1.35 -9.92
C VAL A 155 -27.88 -2.18 -11.20
N LEU A 156 -28.97 -2.11 -11.95
CA LEU A 156 -29.10 -2.81 -13.22
C LEU A 156 -28.15 -2.25 -14.28
N SER A 157 -28.03 -0.93 -14.42
CA SER A 157 -27.05 -0.26 -15.30
C SER A 157 -25.63 -0.71 -14.97
N GLN A 158 -25.23 -0.73 -13.70
CA GLN A 158 -23.92 -1.21 -13.29
C GLN A 158 -23.65 -2.67 -13.69
N LYS A 159 -24.67 -3.54 -13.61
CA LYS A 159 -24.55 -4.94 -14.05
C LYS A 159 -24.25 -5.02 -15.55
N TYR A 160 -25.04 -4.31 -16.38
CA TYR A 160 -24.85 -4.35 -17.83
C TYR A 160 -23.58 -3.63 -18.30
N ALA A 161 -23.19 -2.54 -17.65
CA ALA A 161 -21.91 -1.88 -17.90
C ALA A 161 -20.71 -2.85 -17.66
N THR A 162 -20.72 -3.60 -16.55
CA THR A 162 -19.68 -4.60 -16.26
C THR A 162 -19.69 -5.74 -17.28
N GLN A 163 -20.86 -6.18 -17.73
CA GLN A 163 -20.97 -7.20 -18.78
C GLN A 163 -20.45 -6.69 -20.13
N SER A 164 -20.77 -5.45 -20.50
CA SER A 164 -20.29 -4.80 -21.72
C SER A 164 -18.78 -4.65 -21.71
N GLU A 165 -18.19 -4.22 -20.61
CA GLU A 165 -16.74 -4.12 -20.44
C GLU A 165 -16.04 -5.48 -20.59
N ALA A 166 -16.58 -6.53 -19.99
CA ALA A 166 -16.03 -7.88 -20.11
C ALA A 166 -16.08 -8.41 -21.56
N LEU A 167 -17.16 -8.12 -22.29
CA LEU A 167 -17.29 -8.48 -23.70
C LEU A 167 -16.34 -7.67 -24.59
N THR A 168 -16.14 -6.39 -24.29
CA THR A 168 -15.18 -5.52 -24.99
C THR A 168 -13.76 -6.02 -24.84
N LEU A 169 -13.35 -6.38 -23.61
CA LEU A 169 -12.02 -6.96 -23.35
C LEU A 169 -11.84 -8.28 -24.10
N ARG A 170 -12.89 -9.13 -24.10
CA ARG A 170 -12.80 -10.41 -24.80
C ARG A 170 -12.72 -10.23 -26.31
N ALA A 171 -13.46 -9.31 -26.89
CA ALA A 171 -13.37 -8.98 -28.32
C ALA A 171 -11.96 -8.52 -28.70
N ALA A 172 -11.37 -7.61 -27.91
CA ALA A 172 -10.01 -7.12 -28.14
C ALA A 172 -8.94 -8.24 -28.01
N GLU A 173 -9.12 -9.19 -27.06
CA GLU A 173 -8.26 -10.37 -26.99
C GLU A 173 -8.34 -11.23 -28.26
N LEU A 174 -9.56 -11.50 -28.73
CA LEU A 174 -9.79 -12.29 -29.95
C LEU A 174 -9.26 -11.60 -31.19
N GLU A 175 -9.43 -10.28 -31.35
CA GLU A 175 -8.85 -9.50 -32.45
C GLU A 175 -7.34 -9.61 -32.47
N LYS A 176 -6.70 -9.52 -31.29
CA LYS A 176 -5.24 -9.69 -31.18
C LYS A 176 -4.80 -11.08 -31.58
N GLU A 177 -5.51 -12.13 -31.14
CA GLU A 177 -5.22 -13.51 -31.53
C GLU A 177 -5.40 -13.73 -33.04
N ILE A 178 -6.46 -13.19 -33.64
CA ILE A 178 -6.70 -13.23 -35.12
C ILE A 178 -5.56 -12.54 -35.86
N HIS A 179 -5.12 -11.37 -35.42
CA HIS A 179 -3.99 -10.66 -36.05
C HIS A 179 -2.70 -11.50 -36.03
N ILE A 180 -2.41 -12.22 -34.98
CA ILE A 180 -1.25 -13.13 -34.92
C ILE A 180 -1.43 -14.31 -35.89
N VAL A 181 -2.64 -14.90 -35.95
CA VAL A 181 -2.97 -15.98 -36.89
C VAL A 181 -2.83 -15.52 -38.34
N ASP A 182 -3.27 -14.30 -38.67
CA ASP A 182 -3.13 -13.70 -39.98
C ASP A 182 -1.68 -13.52 -40.39
N GLN A 183 -0.80 -13.09 -39.47
CA GLN A 183 0.65 -13.02 -39.72
C GLN A 183 1.23 -14.39 -40.02
N GLN A 184 0.89 -15.40 -39.22
CA GLN A 184 1.34 -16.77 -39.47
C GLN A 184 0.83 -17.31 -40.80
N GLN A 185 -0.42 -17.02 -41.14
CA GLN A 185 -0.96 -17.42 -42.44
C GLN A 185 -0.16 -16.85 -43.60
N LEU A 186 0.20 -15.57 -43.57
CA LEU A 186 1.02 -14.93 -44.61
C LEU A 186 2.41 -15.55 -44.72
N ASP A 187 3.07 -15.86 -43.63
CA ASP A 187 4.40 -16.46 -43.59
C ASP A 187 4.38 -17.89 -44.18
N TRP A 188 3.33 -18.68 -43.82
CA TRP A 188 3.17 -20.04 -44.36
C TRP A 188 2.67 -20.05 -45.82
N GLU A 189 1.88 -19.11 -46.28
CA GLU A 189 1.49 -18.96 -47.70
C GLU A 189 2.70 -18.58 -48.56
N ALA A 190 3.55 -17.63 -48.11
CA ALA A 190 4.81 -17.31 -48.79
C ALA A 190 5.76 -18.52 -48.86
N THR A 191 5.79 -19.34 -47.82
CA THR A 191 6.57 -20.57 -47.76
C THR A 191 6.03 -21.60 -48.74
N TRP A 192 4.71 -21.79 -48.77
CA TRP A 192 4.03 -22.68 -49.73
C TRP A 192 4.34 -22.31 -51.19
N ASP A 193 4.22 -21.03 -51.57
CA ASP A 193 4.48 -20.55 -52.91
C ASP A 193 5.95 -20.79 -53.32
N GLN A 194 6.89 -20.57 -52.42
CA GLN A 194 8.32 -20.79 -52.67
C GLN A 194 8.66 -22.29 -52.90
N ILE A 195 8.06 -23.19 -52.13
CA ILE A 195 8.28 -24.63 -52.22
C ILE A 195 7.68 -25.17 -53.53
N HIS A 196 6.49 -24.73 -53.90
CA HIS A 196 5.76 -25.17 -55.07
C HIS A 196 6.49 -24.78 -56.38
N GLN A 197 7.09 -23.57 -56.39
CA GLN A 197 7.88 -23.12 -57.53
C GLN A 197 9.22 -23.85 -57.73
N ARG A 198 9.78 -24.45 -56.67
CA ARG A 198 11.09 -25.12 -56.71
C ARG A 198 11.03 -26.65 -56.78
N SER A 199 9.89 -27.26 -57.12
CA SER A 199 9.70 -28.73 -57.17
C SER A 199 10.19 -29.41 -55.88
N GLY A 200 9.63 -28.96 -54.74
CA GLY A 200 10.03 -29.36 -53.39
C GLY A 200 9.78 -30.85 -53.10
N ILE A 201 10.40 -31.35 -52.04
CA ILE A 201 10.22 -32.71 -51.52
C ILE A 201 8.74 -32.87 -51.10
N GLU A 202 8.07 -33.90 -51.61
CA GLU A 202 6.62 -34.14 -51.46
C GLU A 202 6.15 -34.12 -49.99
N THR A 203 6.95 -34.63 -49.06
CA THR A 203 6.67 -34.63 -47.60
C THR A 203 6.65 -33.20 -47.03
N VAL A 204 7.45 -32.27 -47.52
CA VAL A 204 7.47 -30.87 -47.04
C VAL A 204 6.28 -30.11 -47.58
N VAL A 205 5.90 -30.39 -48.85
CA VAL A 205 4.69 -29.81 -49.45
C VAL A 205 3.44 -30.26 -48.68
N GLU A 206 3.35 -31.54 -48.36
CA GLU A 206 2.22 -32.08 -47.58
C GLU A 206 2.16 -31.45 -46.18
N ARG A 207 3.28 -31.38 -45.46
CA ARG A 207 3.32 -30.73 -44.12
C ARG A 207 2.90 -29.26 -44.16
N THR A 208 3.42 -28.48 -45.07
CA THR A 208 3.07 -27.07 -45.26
C THR A 208 1.57 -26.90 -45.57
N SER A 209 0.99 -27.80 -46.36
CA SER A 209 -0.47 -27.76 -46.66
C SER A 209 -1.31 -28.07 -45.42
N GLN A 210 -0.88 -29.04 -44.57
CA GLN A 210 -1.54 -29.37 -43.31
C GLN A 210 -1.56 -28.18 -42.35
N GLU A 211 -0.40 -27.47 -42.20
CA GLU A 211 -0.31 -26.29 -41.34
C GLU A 211 -1.23 -25.15 -41.82
N LEU A 212 -1.29 -24.88 -43.13
CA LEU A 212 -2.22 -23.89 -43.69
C LEU A 212 -3.69 -24.24 -43.43
N ILE A 213 -4.04 -25.51 -43.49
CA ILE A 213 -5.40 -25.97 -43.17
C ILE A 213 -5.69 -25.73 -41.65
N ALA A 214 -4.71 -26.06 -40.78
CA ALA A 214 -4.84 -25.87 -39.34
C ALA A 214 -5.00 -24.37 -38.98
N ILE A 215 -4.18 -23.50 -39.58
CA ILE A 215 -4.25 -22.03 -39.41
C ILE A 215 -5.64 -21.51 -39.85
N ARG A 216 -6.11 -21.88 -41.06
CA ARG A 216 -7.42 -21.45 -41.55
C ARG A 216 -8.59 -21.93 -40.65
N LYS A 217 -8.48 -23.13 -40.14
CA LYS A 217 -9.47 -23.68 -39.18
C LYS A 217 -9.49 -22.91 -37.85
N ALA A 218 -8.30 -22.60 -37.30
CA ALA A 218 -8.18 -21.82 -36.06
C ALA A 218 -8.70 -20.41 -36.28
N ARG A 219 -8.36 -19.76 -37.40
CA ARG A 219 -8.84 -18.43 -37.78
C ARG A 219 -10.37 -18.39 -37.85
N ALA A 220 -10.99 -19.33 -38.57
CA ALA A 220 -12.43 -19.41 -38.68
C ALA A 220 -13.15 -19.60 -37.33
N ALA A 221 -12.53 -20.37 -36.40
CA ALA A 221 -13.05 -20.57 -35.06
C ALA A 221 -12.96 -19.28 -34.21
N LEU A 222 -11.84 -18.54 -34.30
CA LEU A 222 -11.66 -17.25 -33.63
C LEU A 222 -12.62 -16.20 -34.17
N GLU A 223 -12.78 -16.08 -35.50
CA GLU A 223 -13.72 -15.15 -36.16
C GLU A 223 -15.17 -15.43 -35.76
N LYS A 224 -15.56 -16.72 -35.66
CA LYS A 224 -16.88 -17.09 -35.17
C LYS A 224 -17.11 -16.61 -33.75
N GLN A 225 -16.12 -16.75 -32.85
CA GLN A 225 -16.24 -16.26 -31.48
C GLN A 225 -16.21 -14.74 -31.37
N LEU A 226 -15.40 -14.07 -32.17
CA LEU A 226 -15.37 -12.60 -32.23
C LEU A 226 -16.71 -12.04 -32.68
N ASN A 227 -17.29 -12.57 -33.77
CA ASN A 227 -18.59 -12.13 -34.27
C ASN A 227 -19.70 -12.32 -33.22
N LEU A 228 -19.67 -13.42 -32.49
CA LEU A 228 -20.62 -13.63 -31.40
C LEU A 228 -20.39 -12.66 -30.23
N ALA A 229 -19.14 -12.44 -29.81
CA ALA A 229 -18.82 -11.49 -28.77
C ALA A 229 -19.25 -10.07 -29.12
N LEU A 230 -19.06 -9.62 -30.35
CA LEU A 230 -19.51 -8.32 -30.87
C LEU A 230 -21.05 -8.24 -30.95
N THR A 231 -21.72 -9.32 -31.32
CA THR A 231 -23.18 -9.39 -31.36
C THR A 231 -23.76 -9.26 -29.94
N LEU A 232 -23.24 -10.01 -28.99
CA LEU A 232 -23.66 -9.93 -27.58
C LEU A 232 -23.31 -8.55 -26.98
N GLN A 233 -22.16 -7.98 -27.28
CA GLN A 233 -21.78 -6.63 -26.88
C GLN A 233 -22.78 -5.59 -27.38
N ASN A 234 -23.21 -5.69 -28.65
CA ASN A 234 -24.19 -4.77 -29.21
C ASN A 234 -25.55 -4.91 -28.50
N GLN A 235 -26.00 -6.13 -28.23
CA GLN A 235 -27.27 -6.38 -27.50
C GLN A 235 -27.22 -5.81 -26.08
N VAL A 236 -26.10 -6.06 -25.33
CA VAL A 236 -25.89 -5.53 -23.97
C VAL A 236 -25.83 -4.00 -24.01
N SER A 237 -25.18 -3.40 -24.99
CA SER A 237 -25.10 -1.95 -25.16
C SER A 237 -26.48 -1.33 -25.49
N GLN A 238 -27.34 -2.03 -26.22
CA GLN A 238 -28.72 -1.60 -26.43
C GLN A 238 -29.54 -1.64 -25.14
N MET A 239 -29.37 -2.69 -24.34
CA MET A 239 -30.00 -2.77 -23.00
C MET A 239 -29.55 -1.64 -22.09
N ASP A 240 -28.26 -1.29 -22.06
CA ASP A 240 -27.73 -0.20 -21.24
C ASP A 240 -28.27 1.17 -21.69
N ARG A 241 -28.44 1.39 -23.00
CA ARG A 241 -29.13 2.58 -23.53
C ARG A 241 -30.59 2.66 -23.05
N GLN A 242 -31.36 1.56 -23.14
CA GLN A 242 -32.71 1.53 -22.65
C GLN A 242 -32.80 1.83 -21.16
N ILE A 243 -31.85 1.33 -20.36
CA ILE A 243 -31.77 1.61 -18.94
C ILE A 243 -31.47 3.11 -18.71
N SER A 244 -30.57 3.68 -19.48
CA SER A 244 -30.21 5.10 -19.40
C SER A 244 -31.41 6.00 -19.72
N ASP A 245 -32.21 5.63 -20.73
CA ASP A 245 -33.45 6.33 -21.09
C ASP A 245 -34.47 6.27 -19.97
N VAL A 246 -34.66 5.10 -19.35
CA VAL A 246 -35.55 4.96 -18.18
C VAL A 246 -35.08 5.79 -17.00
N LEU A 247 -33.74 5.78 -16.72
CA LEU A 247 -33.19 6.62 -15.65
C LEU A 247 -33.42 8.11 -15.90
N LEU A 248 -33.29 8.55 -17.15
CA LEU A 248 -33.61 9.92 -17.56
C LEU A 248 -35.07 10.26 -17.32
N LYS A 249 -36.02 9.40 -17.78
CA LYS A 249 -37.43 9.58 -17.54
C LYS A 249 -37.81 9.68 -16.06
N ILE A 250 -37.20 8.81 -15.22
CA ILE A 250 -37.38 8.84 -13.76
C ILE A 250 -36.86 10.14 -13.18
N GLN A 251 -35.72 10.61 -13.66
CA GLN A 251 -35.09 11.85 -13.18
C GLN A 251 -35.94 13.08 -13.56
N GLU A 252 -36.41 13.16 -14.80
CA GLU A 252 -37.32 14.21 -15.26
C GLU A 252 -38.62 14.24 -14.43
N ALA A 253 -39.21 13.06 -14.15
CA ALA A 253 -40.39 12.94 -13.30
C ALA A 253 -40.11 13.34 -11.85
N GLU A 254 -38.90 13.11 -11.35
CA GLU A 254 -38.44 13.55 -10.00
C GLU A 254 -38.25 15.06 -9.94
N ASP A 255 -37.57 15.66 -10.91
CA ASP A 255 -37.35 17.10 -10.99
C ASP A 255 -38.68 17.87 -11.15
N TRP A 256 -39.60 17.36 -11.97
CA TRP A 256 -40.94 17.88 -12.10
C TRP A 256 -41.71 17.86 -10.77
N SER A 257 -41.63 16.74 -10.05
CA SER A 257 -42.28 16.60 -8.74
C SER A 257 -41.67 17.44 -7.65
N ARG A 258 -40.34 17.64 -7.66
CA ARG A 258 -39.65 18.50 -6.71
C ARG A 258 -40.08 19.97 -6.85
N SER A 259 -40.26 20.43 -8.08
CA SER A 259 -40.74 21.79 -8.33
C SER A 259 -42.16 22.06 -7.85
N ARG A 260 -42.95 20.98 -7.62
CA ARG A 260 -44.38 21.01 -7.29
C ARG A 260 -44.72 20.35 -5.95
N LEU A 261 -43.76 20.24 -5.00
CA LEU A 261 -44.00 19.65 -3.67
C LEU A 261 -45.17 20.32 -2.90
N LEU A 262 -45.48 21.58 -3.21
CA LEU A 262 -46.56 22.33 -2.60
C LEU A 262 -47.85 22.31 -3.46
N GLU A 263 -47.86 21.58 -4.54
CA GLU A 263 -49.09 21.34 -5.30
C GLU A 263 -49.81 20.07 -4.78
N GLN A 264 -51.12 20.10 -4.85
CA GLN A 264 -51.95 18.98 -4.40
C GLN A 264 -51.76 17.79 -5.37
N ASP A 265 -51.24 16.70 -4.86
CA ASP A 265 -50.94 15.48 -5.63
C ASP A 265 -52.04 14.41 -5.53
N SER A 266 -53.01 14.63 -4.69
CA SER A 266 -54.15 13.71 -4.47
C SER A 266 -55.39 14.50 -4.05
N ARG A 267 -56.60 13.92 -4.24
CA ARG A 267 -57.81 14.51 -3.70
C ARG A 267 -57.81 14.51 -2.19
N PRO A 268 -58.44 15.48 -1.51
CA PRO A 268 -58.55 15.47 -0.04
C PRO A 268 -59.18 14.16 0.48
N LEU A 269 -58.82 13.72 1.68
CA LEU A 269 -59.33 12.43 2.22
C LEU A 269 -60.86 12.35 2.34
N TRP A 270 -61.53 13.49 2.52
CA TRP A 270 -63.00 13.54 2.65
C TRP A 270 -63.75 13.45 1.29
N GLU A 271 -63.07 13.57 0.17
CA GLU A 271 -63.69 13.46 -1.19
C GLU A 271 -63.52 12.05 -1.77
N VAL A 272 -62.86 11.17 -1.06
CA VAL A 272 -62.59 9.83 -1.60
C VAL A 272 -63.67 8.84 -1.15
N HIS A 273 -64.47 8.34 -2.10
CA HIS A 273 -65.57 7.44 -1.88
C HIS A 273 -65.31 6.03 -2.44
N GLU A 274 -64.06 5.67 -2.74
CA GLU A 274 -63.72 4.36 -3.29
C GLU A 274 -63.82 3.22 -2.26
N PHE A 275 -64.47 2.11 -2.68
CA PHE A 275 -64.59 0.91 -1.87
C PHE A 275 -63.23 0.25 -1.62
N ARG A 276 -62.96 -0.12 -0.38
CA ARG A 276 -61.79 -0.88 0.02
C ARG A 276 -61.95 -2.34 -0.43
N ASP A 277 -61.26 -2.73 -1.51
CA ASP A 277 -61.18 -4.14 -1.89
C ASP A 277 -59.99 -4.79 -1.14
N LEU A 278 -60.32 -5.55 -0.08
CA LEU A 278 -59.36 -6.26 0.77
C LEU A 278 -58.52 -7.30 -0.02
N ASN A 279 -59.05 -7.80 -1.13
CA ASN A 279 -58.33 -8.75 -1.98
C ASN A 279 -57.19 -8.07 -2.72
N HIS A 280 -57.40 -6.83 -3.18
CA HIS A 280 -56.35 -6.00 -3.78
C HIS A 280 -55.22 -5.63 -2.77
N VAL A 281 -55.60 -5.37 -1.50
CA VAL A 281 -54.61 -5.13 -0.46
C VAL A 281 -53.74 -6.37 -0.20
N LYS A 282 -54.37 -7.54 -0.09
CA LYS A 282 -53.67 -8.81 0.17
C LYS A 282 -52.75 -9.22 -0.99
N SER A 283 -53.17 -9.04 -2.22
CA SER A 283 -52.36 -9.28 -3.42
C SER A 283 -51.21 -8.29 -3.54
N GLY A 284 -51.44 -7.02 -3.20
CA GLY A 284 -50.38 -5.97 -3.16
C GLY A 284 -49.27 -6.24 -2.13
N ILE A 285 -49.64 -6.72 -0.93
CA ILE A 285 -48.64 -7.11 0.11
C ILE A 285 -47.80 -8.29 -0.39
N ARG A 286 -48.45 -9.32 -0.97
CA ARG A 286 -47.74 -10.52 -1.48
C ARG A 286 -46.76 -10.16 -2.62
N SER A 287 -47.22 -9.36 -3.58
CA SER A 287 -46.40 -8.93 -4.72
C SER A 287 -45.21 -8.04 -4.28
N SER A 288 -45.42 -7.20 -3.25
CA SER A 288 -44.35 -6.40 -2.66
C SER A 288 -43.30 -7.26 -2.01
N PHE A 289 -43.68 -8.29 -1.27
CA PHE A 289 -42.75 -9.21 -0.62
C PHE A 289 -41.95 -9.99 -1.66
N ASP A 290 -42.58 -10.56 -2.69
CA ASP A 290 -41.92 -11.31 -3.75
C ASP A 290 -40.92 -10.43 -4.53
N ARG A 291 -41.26 -9.17 -4.77
CA ARG A 291 -40.37 -8.20 -5.41
C ARG A 291 -39.20 -7.85 -4.53
N SER A 292 -39.41 -7.50 -3.28
CA SER A 292 -38.33 -7.17 -2.32
C SER A 292 -37.37 -8.34 -2.15
N PHE A 293 -37.87 -9.57 -2.15
CA PHE A 293 -37.08 -10.77 -2.08
C PHE A 293 -36.21 -10.95 -3.33
N LYS A 294 -36.78 -10.77 -4.54
CA LYS A 294 -36.03 -10.83 -5.81
C LYS A 294 -34.91 -9.78 -5.86
N ILE A 295 -35.22 -8.53 -5.47
CA ILE A 295 -34.24 -7.44 -5.41
C ILE A 295 -33.10 -7.79 -4.42
N ALA A 296 -33.45 -8.35 -3.26
CA ALA A 296 -32.48 -8.77 -2.26
C ALA A 296 -31.53 -9.86 -2.79
N VAL A 297 -32.09 -10.89 -3.43
CA VAL A 297 -31.31 -11.98 -4.02
C VAL A 297 -30.39 -11.46 -5.13
N GLU A 298 -30.88 -10.60 -6.00
CA GLU A 298 -30.08 -10.03 -7.08
C GLU A 298 -28.94 -9.13 -6.53
N PHE A 299 -29.24 -8.30 -5.55
CA PHE A 299 -28.24 -7.49 -4.86
C PHE A 299 -27.13 -8.34 -4.21
N LEU A 300 -27.52 -9.42 -3.50
CA LEU A 300 -26.58 -10.36 -2.90
C LEU A 300 -25.69 -11.04 -3.95
N ARG A 301 -26.27 -11.35 -5.13
CA ARG A 301 -25.55 -11.99 -6.24
C ARG A 301 -24.55 -11.05 -6.89
N VAL A 302 -24.90 -9.79 -7.10
CA VAL A 302 -24.04 -8.79 -7.75
C VAL A 302 -22.91 -8.33 -6.82
N ARG A 303 -23.20 -8.22 -5.52
CA ARG A 303 -22.25 -7.62 -4.54
C ARG A 303 -21.64 -8.61 -3.55
N LYS A 304 -21.36 -9.83 -3.98
CA LYS A 304 -20.77 -10.91 -3.14
C LYS A 304 -19.53 -10.47 -2.36
N PHE A 305 -18.60 -9.77 -3.01
CA PHE A 305 -17.36 -9.33 -2.38
C PHE A 305 -17.60 -8.31 -1.26
N GLY A 306 -18.45 -7.31 -1.50
CA GLY A 306 -18.77 -6.31 -0.48
C GLY A 306 -19.44 -6.92 0.75
N ILE A 307 -20.32 -7.90 0.55
CA ILE A 307 -20.99 -8.62 1.63
C ILE A 307 -19.99 -9.50 2.39
N ALA A 308 -19.08 -10.18 1.68
CA ALA A 308 -18.02 -10.96 2.31
C ALA A 308 -17.12 -10.06 3.19
N CYS A 309 -16.76 -8.86 2.71
CA CYS A 309 -16.01 -7.88 3.49
C CYS A 309 -16.79 -7.42 4.74
N LEU A 310 -18.09 -7.21 4.63
CA LEU A 310 -18.94 -6.84 5.76
C LEU A 310 -18.99 -7.95 6.81
N VAL A 311 -19.22 -9.19 6.39
CA VAL A 311 -19.24 -10.35 7.27
C VAL A 311 -17.86 -10.54 7.94
N MET A 312 -16.78 -10.40 7.18
CA MET A 312 -15.43 -10.48 7.70
C MET A 312 -15.17 -9.36 8.74
N SER A 313 -15.57 -8.11 8.45
CA SER A 313 -15.44 -6.99 9.39
C SER A 313 -16.23 -7.22 10.68
N TYR A 314 -17.41 -7.82 10.59
CA TYR A 314 -18.20 -8.21 11.76
C TYR A 314 -17.47 -9.24 12.62
N PHE A 315 -16.93 -10.30 12.03
CA PHE A 315 -16.19 -11.33 12.79
C PHE A 315 -14.90 -10.77 13.40
N LEU A 316 -14.18 -9.90 12.67
CA LEU A 316 -12.99 -9.23 13.22
C LEU A 316 -13.36 -8.31 14.40
N ALA A 317 -14.42 -7.53 14.27
CA ALA A 317 -14.94 -6.67 15.32
C ALA A 317 -15.40 -7.51 16.54
N LEU A 318 -16.02 -8.65 16.30
CA LEU A 318 -16.47 -9.57 17.34
C LEU A 318 -15.29 -10.16 18.12
N LEU A 319 -14.26 -10.64 17.42
CA LEU A 319 -13.03 -11.13 18.04
C LEU A 319 -12.34 -10.02 18.85
N GLY A 320 -12.30 -8.80 18.31
CA GLY A 320 -11.77 -7.62 19.00
C GLY A 320 -12.56 -7.31 20.27
N ALA A 321 -13.89 -7.29 20.22
CA ALA A 321 -14.76 -7.02 21.36
C ALA A 321 -14.62 -8.09 22.47
N PHE A 322 -14.60 -9.37 22.12
CA PHE A 322 -14.35 -10.46 23.10
C PHE A 322 -12.97 -10.36 23.75
N LYS A 323 -11.95 -10.03 22.95
CA LYS A 323 -10.59 -9.90 23.47
C LYS A 323 -10.45 -8.70 24.38
N LEU A 324 -11.07 -7.57 24.02
CA LEU A 324 -11.11 -6.36 24.84
C LEU A 324 -11.85 -6.63 26.17
N ARG A 325 -13.02 -7.28 26.11
CA ARG A 325 -13.77 -7.69 27.31
C ARG A 325 -12.92 -8.53 28.26
N ARG A 326 -12.30 -9.60 27.77
CA ARG A 326 -11.43 -10.48 28.58
C ARG A 326 -10.23 -9.75 29.19
N GLN A 327 -9.71 -8.73 28.55
CA GLN A 327 -8.61 -7.93 29.11
C GLN A 327 -9.07 -7.00 30.21
N VAL A 328 -10.22 -6.35 30.04
CA VAL A 328 -10.81 -5.47 31.05
C VAL A 328 -11.18 -6.30 32.30
N GLU A 329 -11.71 -7.51 32.13
CA GLU A 329 -12.00 -8.44 33.25
C GLU A 329 -10.72 -8.88 33.99
N ARG A 330 -9.58 -9.02 33.34
CA ARG A 330 -8.32 -9.56 33.90
C ARG A 330 -7.41 -8.56 34.58
N GLY A 331 -7.60 -7.28 34.44
CA GLY A 331 -6.60 -6.40 35.05
C GLY A 331 -6.85 -4.88 35.04
N ALA A 332 -7.91 -4.41 34.43
CA ALA A 332 -8.16 -2.97 34.31
C ALA A 332 -9.41 -2.49 35.05
N GLY A 333 -9.98 -3.31 35.92
CA GLY A 333 -11.27 -3.04 36.59
C GLY A 333 -11.34 -1.73 37.37
N ALA A 334 -10.23 -1.17 37.82
CA ALA A 334 -10.20 0.08 38.61
C ALA A 334 -10.20 1.37 37.74
N ALA A 335 -9.92 1.28 36.43
CA ALA A 335 -9.76 2.46 35.55
C ALA A 335 -10.90 2.65 34.54
N VAL A 336 -11.78 1.65 34.37
CA VAL A 336 -12.86 1.67 33.38
C VAL A 336 -14.19 1.95 34.07
N SER A 337 -15.00 2.89 33.55
CA SER A 337 -16.30 3.24 34.13
C SER A 337 -17.25 2.04 34.11
N GLU A 338 -18.14 1.94 35.14
CA GLU A 338 -19.16 0.90 35.21
C GLU A 338 -20.07 0.84 34.01
N THR A 339 -20.33 1.98 33.37
CA THR A 339 -21.10 2.07 32.12
C THR A 339 -20.37 1.44 30.94
N ALA A 340 -19.04 1.55 30.87
CA ALA A 340 -18.26 0.91 29.84
C ALA A 340 -18.23 -0.61 29.99
N LEU A 341 -18.21 -1.11 31.23
CA LEU A 341 -18.32 -2.55 31.51
C LEU A 341 -19.67 -3.10 31.01
N LYS A 342 -20.78 -2.43 31.34
CA LYS A 342 -22.14 -2.82 30.88
C LYS A 342 -22.27 -2.84 29.36
N VAL A 343 -21.57 -1.95 28.65
CA VAL A 343 -21.54 -1.94 27.16
C VAL A 343 -20.71 -3.11 26.64
N LEU A 344 -19.54 -3.38 27.24
CA LEU A 344 -18.65 -4.48 26.86
C LEU A 344 -19.24 -5.87 27.11
N ASP A 345 -20.26 -5.98 27.95
CA ASP A 345 -21.03 -7.22 28.19
C ASP A 345 -21.85 -7.68 26.96
N SER A 346 -21.98 -6.82 25.94
CA SER A 346 -22.71 -7.12 24.71
C SER A 346 -21.79 -7.13 23.46
N PRO A 347 -20.81 -8.04 23.36
CA PRO A 347 -19.81 -8.02 22.28
C PRO A 347 -20.40 -8.19 20.86
N PHE A 348 -21.47 -8.98 20.73
CA PHE A 348 -22.20 -9.15 19.46
C PHE A 348 -22.80 -7.83 18.96
N SER A 349 -23.40 -7.05 19.87
CA SER A 349 -24.00 -5.76 19.52
C SER A 349 -22.94 -4.70 19.19
N ILE A 350 -21.81 -4.70 19.87
CA ILE A 350 -20.67 -3.82 19.54
C ILE A 350 -20.12 -4.17 18.17
N ALA A 351 -19.91 -5.46 17.90
CA ALA A 351 -19.41 -5.91 16.60
C ALA A 351 -20.36 -5.54 15.47
N LEU A 352 -21.65 -5.72 15.66
CA LEU A 352 -22.68 -5.35 14.69
C LEU A 352 -22.70 -3.84 14.43
N LEU A 353 -22.61 -3.03 15.48
CA LEU A 353 -22.53 -1.57 15.36
C LEU A 353 -21.30 -1.14 14.55
N LEU A 354 -20.13 -1.66 14.91
CA LEU A 354 -18.87 -1.32 14.23
C LEU A 354 -18.86 -1.76 12.74
N ALA A 355 -19.36 -2.95 12.46
CA ALA A 355 -19.50 -3.43 11.09
C ALA A 355 -20.45 -2.54 10.27
N MET A 356 -21.56 -2.11 10.88
CA MET A 356 -22.55 -1.29 10.21
C MET A 356 -22.14 0.17 10.01
N VAL A 357 -21.24 0.72 10.84
CA VAL A 357 -20.63 2.04 10.57
C VAL A 357 -19.95 2.05 9.20
N GLY A 358 -19.26 0.97 8.83
CA GLY A 358 -18.68 0.80 7.50
C GLY A 358 -19.70 0.75 6.36
N THR A 359 -20.96 0.37 6.65
CA THR A 359 -22.02 0.28 5.63
C THR A 359 -22.69 1.60 5.29
N ILE A 360 -22.44 2.67 6.03
CA ILE A 360 -23.07 3.99 5.79
C ILE A 360 -22.77 4.47 4.37
N ALA A 361 -21.53 4.31 3.89
CA ALA A 361 -21.16 4.60 2.50
C ALA A 361 -21.84 3.64 1.50
N TYR A 362 -22.12 2.42 1.93
CA TYR A 362 -22.73 1.36 1.13
C TYR A 362 -24.22 1.56 0.93
N ILE A 363 -24.93 2.02 1.96
CA ILE A 363 -26.38 2.31 1.94
C ILE A 363 -26.74 3.30 0.82
N ARG A 364 -25.82 4.18 0.44
CA ARG A 364 -26.03 5.19 -0.62
C ARG A 364 -26.34 4.59 -1.99
N SER A 365 -25.77 3.42 -2.31
CA SER A 365 -25.92 2.74 -3.59
C SER A 365 -26.79 1.49 -3.52
N THR A 366 -27.47 1.26 -2.38
CA THR A 366 -28.34 0.09 -2.22
C THR A 366 -29.79 0.42 -2.58
N PRO A 367 -30.57 -0.55 -3.12
CA PRO A 367 -32.02 -0.44 -3.25
C PRO A 367 -32.67 -0.09 -1.90
N LEU A 368 -33.84 0.62 -1.96
CA LEU A 368 -34.52 1.09 -0.75
C LEU A 368 -34.86 -0.06 0.20
N GLU A 369 -35.28 -1.17 -0.34
CA GLU A 369 -35.71 -2.38 0.40
C GLU A 369 -34.55 -2.90 1.28
N ILE A 370 -33.36 -2.97 0.69
CA ILE A 370 -32.15 -3.43 1.39
C ILE A 370 -31.67 -2.38 2.41
N ALA A 371 -31.73 -1.10 2.01
CA ALA A 371 -31.38 0.00 2.91
C ALA A 371 -32.26 -0.02 4.17
N VAL A 372 -33.58 -0.23 4.00
CA VAL A 372 -34.52 -0.35 5.14
C VAL A 372 -34.21 -1.59 5.99
N LEU A 373 -33.88 -2.74 5.37
CA LEU A 373 -33.48 -3.93 6.13
C LEU A 373 -32.21 -3.68 6.96
N PHE A 374 -31.19 -3.01 6.40
CA PHE A 374 -30.01 -2.59 7.17
C PHE A 374 -30.37 -1.64 8.30
N CYS A 375 -31.28 -0.69 8.06
CA CYS A 375 -31.76 0.24 9.06
C CYS A 375 -32.51 -0.47 10.19
N ILE A 376 -33.32 -1.48 9.89
CA ILE A 376 -34.00 -2.32 10.90
C ILE A 376 -32.97 -3.15 11.68
N LEU A 377 -31.98 -3.72 11.00
CA LEU A 377 -30.92 -4.48 11.65
C LEU A 377 -30.09 -3.61 12.61
N TYR A 378 -29.90 -2.32 12.26
CA TYR A 378 -29.22 -1.35 13.12
C TYR A 378 -29.96 -1.04 14.42
N LEU A 379 -31.27 -1.27 14.45
CA LEU A 379 -32.09 -1.10 15.63
C LEU A 379 -31.65 -2.01 16.79
N ILE A 380 -31.19 -3.23 16.48
CA ILE A 380 -30.77 -4.23 17.48
C ILE A 380 -29.60 -3.69 18.35
N PRO A 381 -28.45 -3.26 17.81
CA PRO A 381 -27.37 -2.72 18.62
C PRO A 381 -27.75 -1.42 19.33
N VAL A 382 -28.54 -0.55 18.72
CA VAL A 382 -28.99 0.70 19.34
C VAL A 382 -29.85 0.43 20.57
N LEU A 383 -30.86 -0.44 20.48
CA LEU A 383 -31.74 -0.78 21.62
C LEU A 383 -31.04 -1.57 22.73
N ARG A 384 -29.94 -2.25 22.43
CA ARG A 384 -29.22 -3.06 23.41
C ARG A 384 -28.08 -2.29 24.10
N LEU A 385 -27.39 -1.41 23.38
CA LEU A 385 -26.22 -0.71 23.87
C LEU A 385 -26.50 0.70 24.42
N LEU A 386 -27.58 1.36 23.95
CA LEU A 386 -27.88 2.73 24.37
C LEU A 386 -28.64 2.84 25.67
N PRO A 387 -29.62 1.97 26.04
CA PRO A 387 -30.35 2.08 27.29
C PRO A 387 -29.50 2.14 28.58
N PRO A 388 -28.39 1.40 28.70
CA PRO A 388 -27.48 1.53 29.85
C PRO A 388 -26.79 2.90 29.98
N LEU A 389 -26.70 3.63 28.86
CA LEU A 389 -26.06 4.96 28.78
C LEU A 389 -27.03 6.11 29.01
N LEU A 390 -28.34 5.83 29.00
CA LEU A 390 -29.42 6.82 29.08
C LEU A 390 -30.13 6.76 30.45
N GLU A 391 -30.59 7.91 30.90
CA GLU A 391 -31.47 8.00 32.06
C GLU A 391 -32.84 7.36 31.80
N PRO A 392 -33.54 6.85 32.81
CA PRO A 392 -34.79 6.14 32.68
C PRO A 392 -35.86 6.85 31.81
N PRO A 393 -36.10 8.17 31.96
CA PRO A 393 -37.11 8.85 31.14
C PRO A 393 -36.72 8.97 29.66
N VAL A 394 -35.42 9.21 29.36
CA VAL A 394 -34.92 9.27 27.98
C VAL A 394 -34.92 7.89 27.33
N ARG A 395 -34.76 6.84 28.11
CA ARG A 395 -34.89 5.44 27.68
C ARG A 395 -36.27 5.12 27.14
N LYS A 396 -37.33 5.63 27.78
CA LYS A 396 -38.72 5.46 27.30
C LYS A 396 -38.92 6.15 25.94
N LEU A 397 -38.40 7.37 25.80
CA LEU A 397 -38.47 8.09 24.53
C LEU A 397 -37.75 7.32 23.39
N LEU A 398 -36.60 6.73 23.67
CA LEU A 398 -35.88 5.90 22.70
C LEU A 398 -36.72 4.71 22.23
N HIS A 399 -37.39 3.99 23.13
CA HIS A 399 -38.20 2.83 22.77
C HIS A 399 -39.41 3.24 21.88
N VAL A 400 -40.09 4.35 22.26
CA VAL A 400 -41.21 4.87 21.45
C VAL A 400 -40.72 5.27 20.05
N LEU A 401 -39.59 6.00 19.99
CA LEU A 401 -38.99 6.40 18.70
C LEU A 401 -38.60 5.17 17.86
N ALA A 402 -38.03 4.14 18.49
CA ALA A 402 -37.65 2.90 17.83
C ALA A 402 -38.87 2.13 17.24
N VAL A 403 -40.01 2.14 17.96
CA VAL A 403 -41.25 1.52 17.45
C VAL A 403 -41.73 2.27 16.22
N PHE A 404 -41.81 3.61 16.26
CA PHE A 404 -42.28 4.37 15.09
C PHE A 404 -41.30 4.31 13.93
N TYR A 405 -39.99 4.27 14.20
CA TYR A 405 -38.99 4.02 13.18
C TYR A 405 -39.18 2.66 12.48
N LEU A 406 -39.47 1.60 13.27
CA LEU A 406 -39.77 0.26 12.72
C LEU A 406 -41.07 0.27 11.91
N LEU A 407 -42.14 0.90 12.42
CA LEU A 407 -43.42 1.01 11.70
C LEU A 407 -43.22 1.74 10.38
N GLU A 408 -42.48 2.84 10.35
CA GLU A 408 -42.20 3.59 9.13
C GLU A 408 -41.34 2.77 8.15
N GLY A 409 -40.35 2.02 8.66
CA GLY A 409 -39.58 1.08 7.84
C GLY A 409 -40.40 0.00 7.21
N VAL A 410 -41.37 -0.61 7.96
CA VAL A 410 -42.27 -1.63 7.43
C VAL A 410 -43.26 -1.01 6.42
N TYR A 411 -43.76 0.20 6.72
CA TYR A 411 -44.60 0.95 5.82
C TYR A 411 -43.96 1.22 4.47
N LEU A 412 -42.64 1.52 4.46
CA LEU A 412 -41.89 1.72 3.22
C LEU A 412 -41.65 0.44 2.41
N LEU A 413 -41.58 -0.72 3.05
CA LEU A 413 -41.40 -2.02 2.39
C LEU A 413 -42.67 -2.52 1.72
N ILE A 414 -43.85 -2.16 2.25
CA ILE A 414 -45.13 -2.63 1.77
C ILE A 414 -45.69 -1.60 0.79
N ARG A 415 -46.00 -2.03 -0.45
CA ARG A 415 -46.71 -1.19 -1.44
C ARG A 415 -48.22 -1.35 -1.24
N PHE A 416 -48.77 -0.47 -0.45
CA PHE A 416 -50.21 -0.39 -0.30
C PHE A 416 -50.85 0.29 -1.52
N PRO A 417 -52.11 -0.04 -1.86
CA PRO A 417 -52.88 0.78 -2.78
C PRO A 417 -52.93 2.24 -2.32
N PRO A 418 -53.03 3.24 -3.23
CA PRO A 418 -52.86 4.65 -2.88
C PRO A 418 -53.72 5.14 -1.71
N LEU A 419 -54.95 4.75 -1.65
CA LEU A 419 -55.90 5.07 -0.57
C LEU A 419 -55.47 4.47 0.77
N VAL A 420 -55.31 3.15 0.81
CA VAL A 420 -54.94 2.42 2.03
C VAL A 420 -53.61 2.93 2.57
N ARG A 421 -52.71 3.29 1.67
CA ARG A 421 -51.41 3.88 2.00
C ARG A 421 -51.56 5.19 2.77
N ARG A 422 -52.42 6.09 2.32
CA ARG A 422 -52.71 7.37 3.00
C ARG A 422 -53.35 7.17 4.37
N GLU A 423 -54.27 6.23 4.50
CA GLU A 423 -54.89 5.90 5.78
C GLU A 423 -53.87 5.29 6.78
N VAL A 424 -53.07 4.34 6.33
CA VAL A 424 -51.98 3.74 7.16
C VAL A 424 -50.98 4.82 7.62
N HIS A 425 -50.60 5.71 6.71
CA HIS A 425 -49.73 6.84 7.05
C HIS A 425 -50.38 7.77 8.08
N ALA A 426 -51.62 8.17 7.89
CA ALA A 426 -52.37 9.00 8.84
C ALA A 426 -52.49 8.34 10.20
N LEU A 427 -52.68 7.02 10.26
CA LEU A 427 -52.76 6.25 11.50
C LEU A 427 -51.40 6.26 12.24
N ILE A 428 -50.30 5.99 11.53
CA ILE A 428 -48.94 5.98 12.10
C ILE A 428 -48.59 7.37 12.68
N VAL A 429 -48.81 8.44 11.90
CA VAL A 429 -48.52 9.81 12.30
C VAL A 429 -49.41 10.27 13.45
N SER A 430 -50.69 9.94 13.46
CA SER A 430 -51.62 10.24 14.58
C SER A 430 -51.22 9.52 15.84
N ALA A 431 -50.85 8.25 15.75
CA ALA A 431 -50.37 7.49 16.89
C ALA A 431 -49.05 8.08 17.42
N ALA A 432 -48.15 8.50 16.52
CA ALA A 432 -46.88 9.17 16.91
C ALA A 432 -47.16 10.51 17.63
N LEU A 433 -48.08 11.34 17.09
CA LEU A 433 -48.48 12.61 17.73
C LEU A 433 -49.02 12.38 19.12
N ILE A 434 -49.89 11.40 19.31
CA ILE A 434 -50.49 11.04 20.60
C ILE A 434 -49.39 10.58 21.57
N CYS A 435 -48.51 9.68 21.16
CA CYS A 435 -47.44 9.13 22.02
C CYS A 435 -46.42 10.20 22.42
N PHE A 436 -45.89 10.97 21.44
CA PHE A 436 -44.90 12.02 21.72
C PHE A 436 -45.57 13.21 22.47
N GLY A 437 -46.82 13.58 22.13
CA GLY A 437 -47.57 14.59 22.88
C GLY A 437 -47.81 14.20 24.33
N TRP A 438 -48.05 12.91 24.60
CA TRP A 438 -48.18 12.40 25.95
C TRP A 438 -46.87 12.41 26.74
N LEU A 439 -45.75 12.13 26.06
CA LEU A 439 -44.40 12.26 26.64
C LEU A 439 -44.00 13.73 26.87
N ALA A 440 -44.47 14.65 26.03
CA ALA A 440 -44.20 16.09 26.12
C ALA A 440 -45.04 16.82 27.17
N ARG A 441 -45.96 16.15 27.91
CA ARG A 441 -46.73 16.80 28.98
C ARG A 441 -45.86 17.46 30.05
N PRO A 442 -46.19 18.64 30.55
CA PRO A 442 -45.37 19.43 31.46
C PRO A 442 -44.92 18.67 32.74
N SER A 443 -45.74 17.79 33.26
CA SER A 443 -45.43 16.98 34.42
C SER A 443 -44.28 15.99 34.16
N ARG A 444 -44.22 15.39 32.96
CA ARG A 444 -43.19 14.45 32.57
C ARG A 444 -41.98 15.12 31.94
N TRP A 445 -42.24 16.26 31.26
CA TRP A 445 -41.21 17.07 30.67
C TRP A 445 -40.22 17.63 31.72
N ARG A 446 -40.73 18.02 32.90
CA ARG A 446 -39.86 18.45 34.03
C ARG A 446 -38.93 17.34 34.51
N GLU A 447 -39.36 16.11 34.46
CA GLU A 447 -38.50 14.94 34.79
C GLU A 447 -37.37 14.75 33.72
N LEU A 448 -37.67 15.09 32.47
CA LEU A 448 -36.71 15.01 31.34
C LEU A 448 -35.72 16.18 31.27
N THR A 449 -36.07 17.34 31.83
CA THR A 449 -35.31 18.60 31.71
C THR A 449 -34.89 19.17 33.08
N THR A 450 -34.23 18.37 33.93
CA THR A 450 -33.65 18.89 35.19
C THR A 450 -32.60 19.97 34.89
N PRO A 451 -32.49 21.02 35.76
CA PRO A 451 -31.64 22.21 35.50
C PRO A 451 -30.14 21.88 35.39
N GLU A 452 -29.71 20.80 36.00
CA GLU A 452 -28.29 20.37 35.96
C GLU A 452 -27.86 19.77 34.60
N ARG A 453 -28.80 19.30 33.78
CA ARG A 453 -28.54 18.60 32.51
C ARG A 453 -29.48 19.04 31.40
N LYS A 454 -29.47 20.34 31.08
CA LYS A 454 -30.20 20.88 29.91
C LYS A 454 -29.74 20.19 28.62
N LEU A 455 -30.35 19.08 28.23
CA LEU A 455 -30.34 18.58 26.88
C LEU A 455 -31.08 19.61 25.98
N ARG A 456 -30.44 20.74 25.66
CA ARG A 456 -31.00 21.81 24.81
C ARG A 456 -31.56 21.24 23.50
N VAL A 457 -31.00 20.15 23.02
CA VAL A 457 -31.46 19.43 21.82
C VAL A 457 -32.88 18.88 22.02
N LEU A 458 -33.24 18.37 23.20
CA LEU A 458 -34.57 17.85 23.47
C LEU A 458 -35.60 18.98 23.65
N THR A 459 -35.21 20.10 24.25
CA THR A 459 -36.12 21.25 24.44
C THR A 459 -36.54 21.92 23.15
N ILE A 460 -35.73 21.87 22.11
CA ILE A 460 -36.04 22.42 20.79
C ILE A 460 -36.57 21.31 19.86
N GLY A 461 -35.99 20.13 19.92
CA GLY A 461 -36.26 19.03 18.99
C GLY A 461 -37.66 18.44 19.17
N MET A 462 -38.17 18.33 20.40
CA MET A 462 -39.49 17.76 20.67
C MET A 462 -40.65 18.62 20.15
N PRO A 463 -40.75 19.94 20.48
CA PRO A 463 -41.76 20.80 19.91
C PRO A 463 -41.69 20.91 18.37
N LEU A 464 -40.48 20.99 17.82
CA LEU A 464 -40.26 20.99 16.36
C LEU A 464 -40.75 19.69 15.73
N GLY A 465 -40.42 18.54 16.33
CA GLY A 465 -40.89 17.23 15.86
C GLY A 465 -42.43 17.10 15.89
N LEU A 466 -43.06 17.56 16.98
CA LEU A 466 -44.53 17.57 17.06
C LEU A 466 -45.18 18.48 16.03
N PHE A 467 -44.57 19.66 15.81
CA PHE A 467 -45.03 20.58 14.74
C PHE A 467 -44.91 19.95 13.36
N LEU A 468 -43.78 19.31 13.04
CA LEU A 468 -43.57 18.66 11.74
C LEU A 468 -44.51 17.48 11.53
N LEU A 469 -44.79 16.67 12.57
CA LEU A 469 -45.76 15.57 12.51
C LEU A 469 -47.19 16.07 12.35
N ALA A 470 -47.56 17.14 13.05
CA ALA A 470 -48.87 17.77 12.87
C ALA A 470 -49.06 18.33 11.46
N SER A 471 -47.99 18.99 10.93
CA SER A 471 -47.98 19.46 9.54
C SER A 471 -48.06 18.31 8.53
N SER A 472 -47.37 17.18 8.81
CA SER A 472 -47.48 15.96 7.99
C SER A 472 -48.89 15.41 7.96
N LEU A 473 -49.55 15.32 9.11
CA LEU A 473 -50.94 14.86 9.18
C LEU A 473 -51.88 15.78 8.42
N ALA A 474 -51.78 17.09 8.61
CA ALA A 474 -52.55 18.08 7.87
C ALA A 474 -52.33 17.96 6.35
N ALA A 475 -51.05 17.90 5.92
CA ALA A 475 -50.73 17.71 4.50
C ALA A 475 -51.37 16.45 3.89
N ASN A 476 -51.34 15.33 4.62
CA ASN A 476 -52.02 14.09 4.17
C ASN A 476 -53.53 14.25 4.03
N ILE A 477 -54.19 14.89 4.98
CA ILE A 477 -55.61 15.12 4.98
C ILE A 477 -56.02 16.01 3.78
N PHE A 478 -55.25 17.06 3.50
CA PHE A 478 -55.54 17.99 2.40
C PHE A 478 -55.06 17.48 1.03
N GLY A 479 -54.44 16.30 0.93
CA GLY A 479 -54.03 15.69 -0.34
C GLY A 479 -52.64 16.06 -0.83
N PHE A 480 -51.74 16.56 0.03
CA PHE A 480 -50.31 16.78 -0.24
C PHE A 480 -49.48 15.58 0.25
N ASN A 481 -49.66 14.43 -0.39
CA ASN A 481 -49.16 13.15 0.05
C ASN A 481 -47.62 13.11 0.08
N SER A 482 -46.97 13.64 -0.98
CA SER A 482 -45.50 13.67 -1.07
C SER A 482 -44.89 14.49 0.06
N LEU A 483 -45.46 15.66 0.34
CA LEU A 483 -45.05 16.51 1.45
C LEU A 483 -45.27 15.83 2.80
N ALA A 484 -46.42 15.20 3.00
CA ALA A 484 -46.75 14.49 4.22
C ALA A 484 -45.72 13.40 4.55
N GLN A 485 -45.36 12.56 3.56
CA GLN A 485 -44.36 11.51 3.71
C GLN A 485 -42.99 12.04 4.00
N ILE A 486 -42.57 13.12 3.30
CA ILE A 486 -41.24 13.73 3.54
C ILE A 486 -41.17 14.25 4.98
N LEU A 487 -42.20 14.93 5.47
CA LEU A 487 -42.22 15.49 6.81
C LEU A 487 -42.23 14.41 7.91
N SER A 488 -43.01 13.35 7.78
CA SER A 488 -43.04 12.25 8.78
C SER A 488 -41.73 11.50 8.78
N LEU A 489 -41.20 11.14 7.59
CA LEU A 489 -39.97 10.41 7.46
C LEU A 489 -38.75 11.21 8.00
N THR A 490 -38.67 12.48 7.65
CA THR A 490 -37.61 13.37 8.15
C THR A 490 -37.66 13.48 9.68
N THR A 491 -38.88 13.56 10.25
CA THR A 491 -39.03 13.66 11.69
C THR A 491 -38.72 12.36 12.41
N LEU A 492 -39.34 11.25 12.04
CA LEU A 492 -39.20 9.98 12.76
C LEU A 492 -37.87 9.29 12.48
N VAL A 493 -37.50 9.16 11.20
CA VAL A 493 -36.22 8.54 10.81
C VAL A 493 -35.06 9.45 11.14
N GLY A 494 -35.22 10.76 10.97
CA GLY A 494 -34.20 11.74 11.27
C GLY A 494 -33.88 11.84 12.77
N ALA A 495 -34.90 11.83 13.63
CA ALA A 495 -34.71 11.81 15.09
C ALA A 495 -34.05 10.49 15.54
N PHE A 496 -34.44 9.35 14.95
CA PHE A 496 -33.82 8.08 15.23
C PHE A 496 -32.36 8.05 14.75
N ALA A 497 -32.11 8.55 13.54
CA ALA A 497 -30.73 8.63 13.00
C ALA A 497 -29.82 9.51 13.85
N ALA A 498 -30.28 10.67 14.34
CA ALA A 498 -29.53 11.51 15.28
C ALA A 498 -29.19 10.75 16.56
N THR A 499 -30.18 10.05 17.14
CA THR A 499 -29.98 9.26 18.35
C THR A 499 -29.03 8.10 18.12
N ALA A 500 -29.15 7.42 16.98
CA ALA A 500 -28.30 6.30 16.59
C ALA A 500 -26.84 6.73 16.34
N LEU A 501 -26.61 7.84 15.65
CA LEU A 501 -25.27 8.41 15.42
C LEU A 501 -24.62 8.87 16.74
N TYR A 502 -25.40 9.53 17.60
CA TYR A 502 -24.91 9.89 18.93
C TYR A 502 -24.52 8.64 19.75
N CYS A 503 -25.35 7.60 19.71
CA CYS A 503 -25.06 6.31 20.35
C CYS A 503 -23.76 5.71 19.80
N ALA A 504 -23.64 5.64 18.47
CA ALA A 504 -22.44 5.12 17.81
C ALA A 504 -21.18 5.88 18.22
N ALA A 505 -21.26 7.21 18.26
CA ALA A 505 -20.15 8.06 18.71
C ALA A 505 -19.78 7.79 20.19
N ARG A 506 -20.76 7.68 21.07
CA ARG A 506 -20.53 7.37 22.49
C ARG A 506 -19.92 5.99 22.69
N ILE A 507 -20.43 4.98 22.01
CA ILE A 507 -19.92 3.60 22.10
C ILE A 507 -18.51 3.52 21.51
N LEU A 508 -18.26 4.16 20.37
CA LEU A 508 -16.92 4.20 19.78
C LEU A 508 -15.93 4.88 20.71
N MET A 509 -16.33 5.96 21.40
CA MET A 509 -15.51 6.61 22.42
C MET A 509 -15.25 5.71 23.64
N LEU A 510 -16.25 4.98 24.13
CA LEU A 510 -16.06 4.02 25.20
C LEU A 510 -15.11 2.89 24.81
N VAL A 511 -15.26 2.36 23.60
CA VAL A 511 -14.34 1.35 23.06
C VAL A 511 -12.94 1.92 22.91
N LEU A 512 -12.79 3.13 22.36
CA LEU A 512 -11.50 3.83 22.24
C LEU A 512 -10.85 4.02 23.61
N SER A 513 -11.59 4.53 24.61
CA SER A 513 -11.12 4.69 25.97
C SER A 513 -10.65 3.36 26.59
N ALA A 514 -11.44 2.29 26.42
CA ALA A 514 -11.07 0.96 26.89
C ALA A 514 -9.81 0.41 26.18
N VAL A 515 -9.65 0.69 24.90
CA VAL A 515 -8.44 0.32 24.13
C VAL A 515 -7.23 1.12 24.58
N LEU A 516 -7.35 2.44 24.76
CA LEU A 516 -6.26 3.30 25.21
C LEU A 516 -5.77 2.96 26.63
N ARG A 517 -6.67 2.51 27.51
CA ARG A 517 -6.37 2.07 28.89
C ARG A 517 -5.99 0.60 28.98
N SER A 518 -6.01 -0.15 27.90
CA SER A 518 -5.63 -1.57 27.85
C SER A 518 -4.11 -1.75 27.80
N LYS A 519 -3.63 -2.91 28.26
CA LYS A 519 -2.20 -3.31 28.15
C LYS A 519 -1.65 -3.27 26.72
N TRP A 520 -2.49 -3.17 25.72
CA TRP A 520 -2.07 -3.05 24.32
C TRP A 520 -1.56 -1.66 23.96
N ALA A 521 -2.10 -0.63 24.63
CA ALA A 521 -1.69 0.75 24.41
C ALA A 521 -0.46 1.15 25.26
N GLU A 522 -0.14 0.36 26.29
CA GLU A 522 0.98 0.61 27.20
C GLU A 522 2.34 0.83 26.50
N PRO A 523 2.73 0.02 25.51
CA PRO A 523 3.99 0.27 24.77
C PRO A 523 3.92 1.49 23.85
N VAL A 524 2.73 2.01 23.57
CA VAL A 524 2.51 3.14 22.64
C VAL A 524 2.35 4.46 23.41
N LEU A 525 1.63 4.43 24.48
CA LEU A 525 1.37 5.56 25.37
C LEU A 525 2.17 5.31 26.67
N GLU A 526 3.29 5.99 26.82
CA GLU A 526 4.09 5.97 28.04
C GLU A 526 3.21 6.39 29.25
N SER A 527 2.39 5.47 29.77
CA SER A 527 1.51 5.49 30.96
C SER A 527 1.10 6.86 31.55
N ARG A 528 1.06 7.94 30.75
CA ARG A 528 0.61 9.26 31.20
C ARG A 528 -0.91 9.36 31.01
N THR A 529 -1.66 9.27 32.08
CA THR A 529 -3.12 9.52 32.15
C THR A 529 -3.53 10.80 31.41
N GLU A 530 -2.71 11.83 31.48
CA GLU A 530 -2.92 13.10 30.78
C GLU A 530 -2.96 12.99 29.24
N GLN A 531 -2.12 12.12 28.64
CA GLN A 531 -2.12 11.89 27.18
C GLN A 531 -3.38 11.13 26.74
N ILE A 532 -3.86 10.21 27.56
CA ILE A 532 -5.11 9.47 27.29
C ILE A 532 -6.29 10.42 27.30
N GLU A 533 -6.40 11.27 28.32
CA GLU A 533 -7.49 12.26 28.42
C GLU A 533 -7.42 13.31 27.29
N GLN A 534 -6.23 13.72 26.90
CA GLN A 534 -6.06 14.62 25.76
C GLN A 534 -6.52 13.96 24.45
N THR A 535 -6.16 12.69 24.21
CA THR A 535 -6.58 11.91 23.04
C THR A 535 -8.10 11.71 23.03
N GLU A 536 -8.72 11.39 24.19
CA GLU A 536 -10.16 11.28 24.34
C GLU A 536 -10.87 12.61 24.02
N ARG A 537 -10.37 13.73 24.52
CA ARG A 537 -10.90 15.08 24.24
C ARG A 537 -10.80 15.42 22.74
N TRP A 538 -9.67 15.11 22.11
CA TRP A 538 -9.49 15.32 20.66
C TRP A 538 -10.44 14.43 19.85
N ALA A 539 -10.53 13.15 20.18
CA ALA A 539 -11.42 12.23 19.49
C ALA A 539 -12.89 12.69 19.60
N TRP A 540 -13.32 13.16 20.76
CA TRP A 540 -14.67 13.72 20.95
C TRP A 540 -14.93 14.97 20.11
N ARG A 541 -13.94 15.89 20.03
CA ARG A 541 -14.03 17.09 19.20
C ARG A 541 -14.15 16.78 17.71
N VAL A 542 -13.66 15.66 17.24
CA VAL A 542 -13.78 15.21 15.85
C VAL A 542 -15.08 14.42 15.63
N MET A 543 -15.43 13.54 16.56
CA MET A 543 -16.57 12.63 16.37
C MET A 543 -17.92 13.34 16.43
N VAL A 544 -18.07 14.37 17.26
CA VAL A 544 -19.33 15.12 17.37
C VAL A 544 -19.66 15.86 16.07
N PRO A 545 -18.77 16.69 15.50
CA PRO A 545 -19.02 17.32 14.20
C PRO A 545 -19.22 16.28 13.08
N LEU A 546 -18.44 15.22 13.05
CA LEU A 546 -18.59 14.16 12.04
C LEU A 546 -19.98 13.53 12.11
N SER A 547 -20.47 13.19 13.30
CA SER A 547 -21.81 12.65 13.52
C SER A 547 -22.89 13.65 13.09
N PHE A 548 -22.71 14.94 13.37
CA PHE A 548 -23.60 16.00 12.93
C PHE A 548 -23.63 16.14 11.41
N PHE A 549 -22.49 16.15 10.75
CA PHE A 549 -22.44 16.21 9.28
C PHE A 549 -23.05 14.97 8.62
N LEU A 550 -22.84 13.77 9.17
CA LEU A 550 -23.47 12.55 8.70
C LEU A 550 -24.99 12.60 8.86
N TRP A 551 -25.47 13.16 9.98
CA TRP A 551 -26.89 13.38 10.20
C TRP A 551 -27.46 14.42 9.23
N LEU A 552 -26.75 15.52 8.99
CA LEU A 552 -27.16 16.56 8.03
C LEU A 552 -27.23 16.02 6.59
N ASP A 553 -26.27 15.19 6.19
CA ASP A 553 -26.28 14.48 4.90
C ASP A 553 -27.54 13.58 4.79
N ALA A 554 -27.84 12.82 5.85
CA ALA A 554 -29.03 11.98 5.88
C ALA A 554 -30.33 12.82 5.80
N MET A 555 -30.39 13.97 6.51
CA MET A 555 -31.52 14.88 6.46
C MET A 555 -31.71 15.50 5.09
N ALA A 556 -30.64 15.98 4.47
CA ALA A 556 -30.71 16.56 3.12
C ALA A 556 -31.24 15.55 2.10
N ARG A 557 -30.93 14.27 2.26
CA ARG A 557 -31.45 13.17 1.41
C ARG A 557 -32.93 12.87 1.68
N LEU A 558 -33.32 12.81 2.95
CA LEU A 558 -34.71 12.59 3.31
C LEU A 558 -35.60 13.74 2.84
N LEU A 559 -35.10 14.97 2.93
CA LEU A 559 -35.77 16.17 2.40
C LEU A 559 -35.69 16.32 0.88
N THR A 560 -35.02 15.40 0.18
CA THR A 560 -34.81 15.43 -1.28
C THR A 560 -34.07 16.67 -1.80
N ILE A 561 -33.43 17.43 -0.92
CA ILE A 561 -32.68 18.65 -1.28
C ILE A 561 -31.17 18.38 -1.50
N TYR A 562 -30.71 17.14 -1.24
CA TYR A 562 -29.29 16.77 -1.31
C TYR A 562 -28.67 17.14 -2.65
N ASP A 563 -29.27 16.70 -3.77
CA ASP A 563 -28.70 16.90 -5.10
C ASP A 563 -28.66 18.39 -5.48
N SER A 564 -29.69 19.16 -5.05
CA SER A 564 -29.71 20.62 -5.23
C SER A 564 -28.60 21.28 -4.42
N VAL A 565 -28.46 20.94 -3.14
CA VAL A 565 -27.40 21.50 -2.26
C VAL A 565 -26.03 21.14 -2.80
N VAL A 566 -25.79 19.85 -3.11
CA VAL A 566 -24.53 19.40 -3.70
C VAL A 566 -24.28 20.09 -5.04
N GLY A 567 -25.28 20.23 -5.89
CA GLY A 567 -25.17 20.96 -7.16
C GLY A 567 -24.81 22.44 -6.99
N TYR A 568 -25.33 23.11 -5.98
CA TYR A 568 -24.94 24.48 -5.63
C TYR A 568 -23.51 24.54 -5.07
N VAL A 569 -23.20 23.62 -4.15
CA VAL A 569 -21.85 23.55 -3.54
C VAL A 569 -20.81 23.21 -4.60
N THR A 570 -21.05 22.23 -5.45
CA THR A 570 -20.13 21.86 -6.52
C THR A 570 -19.94 22.99 -7.53
N ARG A 571 -21.01 23.70 -7.92
CA ARG A 571 -20.90 24.89 -8.78
C ARG A 571 -20.07 25.98 -8.12
N ALA A 572 -20.28 26.26 -6.84
CA ALA A 572 -19.50 27.23 -6.09
C ALA A 572 -18.03 26.82 -5.96
N LEU A 573 -17.78 25.55 -5.68
CA LEU A 573 -16.42 24.99 -5.59
C LEU A 573 -15.71 24.93 -6.95
N SER A 574 -16.45 24.74 -8.04
CA SER A 574 -15.93 24.68 -9.40
C SER A 574 -15.79 26.06 -10.05
N TYR A 575 -16.21 27.13 -9.36
CA TYR A 575 -16.08 28.49 -9.88
C TYR A 575 -14.61 28.86 -10.09
N PRO A 576 -14.18 29.19 -11.33
CA PRO A 576 -12.80 29.50 -11.61
C PRO A 576 -12.40 30.85 -11.00
N ILE A 577 -11.43 30.79 -10.10
CA ILE A 577 -10.81 31.98 -9.51
C ILE A 577 -9.46 32.14 -10.21
N GLY A 578 -9.36 32.95 -11.26
CA GLY A 578 -8.06 33.00 -11.89
C GLY A 578 -7.87 34.01 -13.00
N PHE A 579 -6.63 34.50 -13.09
CA PHE A 579 -6.10 35.32 -14.16
C PHE A 579 -5.71 34.43 -15.36
N GLN A 580 -6.08 34.85 -16.53
CA GLN A 580 -5.88 34.35 -17.92
C GLN A 580 -5.10 33.07 -18.25
N ARG A 581 -4.28 32.49 -17.37
CA ARG A 581 -3.46 31.28 -17.66
C ARG A 581 -3.54 30.17 -16.60
N VAL A 582 -4.20 30.38 -15.46
CA VAL A 582 -4.26 29.39 -14.39
C VAL A 582 -5.70 29.26 -13.90
N HIS A 583 -6.34 28.13 -14.23
CA HIS A 583 -7.71 27.83 -13.79
C HIS A 583 -7.70 27.17 -12.41
N ILE A 584 -7.56 27.95 -11.35
CA ILE A 584 -7.68 27.44 -9.98
C ILE A 584 -9.11 27.64 -9.53
N THR A 585 -9.74 26.59 -9.01
CA THR A 585 -11.07 26.66 -8.42
C THR A 585 -10.98 26.73 -6.89
N LEU A 586 -12.03 27.24 -6.24
CA LEU A 586 -12.13 27.20 -4.78
C LEU A 586 -12.03 25.74 -4.26
N GLY A 587 -12.61 24.79 -5.00
CA GLY A 587 -12.51 23.36 -4.71
C GLY A 587 -11.06 22.85 -4.72
N ASN A 588 -10.25 23.29 -5.69
CA ASN A 588 -8.84 22.94 -5.76
C ASN A 588 -8.05 23.45 -4.55
N ILE A 589 -8.32 24.70 -4.12
CA ILE A 589 -7.67 25.28 -2.94
C ILE A 589 -8.06 24.51 -1.67
N LEU A 590 -9.35 24.24 -1.48
CA LEU A 590 -9.84 23.52 -0.31
C LEU A 590 -9.34 22.08 -0.29
N SER A 591 -9.32 21.39 -1.43
CA SER A 591 -8.79 20.03 -1.54
C SER A 591 -7.29 19.97 -1.29
N PHE A 592 -6.53 20.97 -1.75
CA PHE A 592 -5.12 21.14 -1.44
C PHE A 592 -4.88 21.26 0.07
N LEU A 593 -5.59 22.19 0.73
CA LEU A 593 -5.48 22.38 2.18
C LEU A 593 -5.91 21.14 2.96
N PHE A 594 -7.00 20.50 2.55
CA PHE A 594 -7.49 19.27 3.17
C PHE A 594 -6.45 18.14 3.05
N LEU A 595 -5.87 17.94 1.86
CA LEU A 595 -4.86 16.92 1.63
C LEU A 595 -3.58 17.20 2.43
N LEU A 596 -3.18 18.46 2.57
CA LEU A 596 -2.06 18.83 3.43
C LEU A 596 -2.31 18.51 4.91
N ILE A 597 -3.50 18.84 5.43
CA ILE A 597 -3.84 18.59 6.84
C ILE A 597 -3.92 17.10 7.12
N VAL A 598 -4.64 16.35 6.28
CA VAL A 598 -4.79 14.90 6.40
C VAL A 598 -3.47 14.18 6.19
N GLY A 599 -2.72 14.59 5.16
CA GLY A 599 -1.41 14.01 4.85
C GLY A 599 -0.38 14.28 5.95
N TYR A 600 -0.37 15.49 6.54
CA TYR A 600 0.45 15.80 7.70
C TYR A 600 0.12 14.89 8.90
N ALA A 601 -1.18 14.73 9.21
CA ALA A 601 -1.63 13.86 10.29
C ALA A 601 -1.22 12.40 10.02
N LEU A 602 -1.38 11.93 8.77
CA LEU A 602 -1.00 10.58 8.34
C LEU A 602 0.52 10.37 8.40
N ALA A 603 1.32 11.34 7.95
CA ALA A 603 2.78 11.28 8.02
C ALA A 603 3.27 11.18 9.47
N ASN A 604 2.69 11.97 10.38
CA ASN A 604 2.98 11.88 11.80
C ASN A 604 2.60 10.52 12.39
N LEU A 605 1.41 10.00 12.05
CA LEU A 605 0.93 8.71 12.51
C LEU A 605 1.84 7.56 12.02
N LEU A 606 2.22 7.57 10.74
CA LEU A 606 3.11 6.58 10.16
C LEU A 606 4.52 6.64 10.75
N ALA A 607 5.08 7.84 10.94
CA ALA A 607 6.38 8.03 11.57
C ALA A 607 6.37 7.55 13.04
N PHE A 608 5.30 7.83 13.76
CA PHE A 608 5.08 7.35 15.12
C PHE A 608 4.95 5.82 15.16
N ALA A 609 4.13 5.24 14.29
CA ALA A 609 3.94 3.80 14.18
C ALA A 609 5.25 3.09 13.81
N LEU A 610 6.01 3.64 12.86
CA LEU A 610 7.32 3.12 12.47
C LEU A 610 8.27 3.09 13.67
N ARG A 611 8.37 4.18 14.42
CA ARG A 611 9.27 4.28 15.57
C ARG A 611 8.87 3.35 16.71
N LYS A 612 7.58 3.34 17.10
CA LYS A 612 7.09 2.63 18.29
C LYS A 612 6.74 1.16 18.03
N LEU A 613 6.23 0.82 16.85
CA LEU A 613 5.75 -0.54 16.56
C LEU A 613 6.77 -1.40 15.81
N LEU A 614 7.52 -0.81 14.88
CA LEU A 614 8.44 -1.56 14.03
C LEU A 614 9.88 -1.49 14.57
N LEU A 615 10.44 -0.29 14.70
CA LEU A 615 11.85 -0.12 15.04
C LEU A 615 12.18 -0.49 16.51
N SER A 616 11.20 -0.45 17.43
CA SER A 616 11.41 -0.89 18.82
C SER A 616 11.63 -2.39 18.97
N ARG A 617 11.29 -3.19 17.95
CA ARG A 617 11.46 -4.65 17.94
C ARG A 617 12.85 -5.12 17.50
N PHE A 618 13.62 -4.24 16.88
CA PHE A 618 14.96 -4.56 16.40
C PHE A 618 16.01 -4.04 17.38
N PRO A 619 17.08 -4.79 17.66
CA PRO A 619 18.20 -4.34 18.51
C PRO A 619 19.05 -3.32 17.75
N LEU A 620 18.49 -2.13 17.49
CA LEU A 620 19.16 -1.04 16.81
C LEU A 620 19.96 -0.18 17.79
N GLN A 621 21.08 0.41 17.34
CA GLN A 621 21.88 1.35 18.12
C GLN A 621 21.02 2.54 18.60
N ARG A 622 21.33 3.04 19.78
CA ARG A 622 20.63 4.20 20.39
C ARG A 622 20.65 5.40 19.42
N GLY A 623 19.46 5.96 19.12
CA GLY A 623 19.28 7.09 18.20
C GLY A 623 18.85 6.72 16.77
N LEU A 624 19.20 5.55 16.24
CA LEU A 624 18.89 5.12 14.86
C LEU A 624 17.37 5.05 14.58
N PRO A 625 16.52 4.51 15.47
CA PRO A 625 15.07 4.50 15.28
C PRO A 625 14.47 5.90 15.17
N PHE A 626 15.00 6.86 15.92
CA PHE A 626 14.54 8.24 15.86
C PHE A 626 14.90 8.88 14.52
N THR A 627 16.15 8.68 14.07
CA THR A 627 16.64 9.22 12.78
C THR A 627 15.86 8.65 11.61
N ILE A 628 15.66 7.33 11.54
CA ILE A 628 14.87 6.68 10.48
C ILE A 628 13.45 7.22 10.47
N SER A 629 12.80 7.31 11.63
CA SER A 629 11.43 7.85 11.74
C SER A 629 11.34 9.29 11.26
N LYS A 630 12.32 10.14 11.59
CA LYS A 630 12.38 11.54 11.15
C LYS A 630 12.60 11.68 9.65
N VAL A 631 13.52 10.90 9.08
CA VAL A 631 13.74 10.89 7.62
C VAL A 631 12.48 10.44 6.89
N THR A 632 11.85 9.35 7.35
CA THR A 632 10.59 8.86 6.78
C THR A 632 9.50 9.93 6.86
N TYR A 633 9.38 10.63 7.98
CA TYR A 633 8.43 11.74 8.14
C TYR A 633 8.64 12.85 7.09
N TYR A 634 9.89 13.30 6.88
CA TYR A 634 10.15 14.33 5.89
C TYR A 634 9.89 13.86 4.45
N VAL A 635 10.25 12.62 4.12
CA VAL A 635 9.95 12.03 2.81
C VAL A 635 8.44 11.97 2.58
N LEU A 636 7.67 11.51 3.58
CA LEU A 636 6.21 11.47 3.50
C LEU A 636 5.62 12.87 3.35
N LEU A 637 6.16 13.86 4.06
CA LEU A 637 5.69 15.25 3.97
C LEU A 637 5.88 15.81 2.55
N VAL A 638 7.03 15.55 1.92
CA VAL A 638 7.29 15.95 0.53
C VAL A 638 6.33 15.25 -0.43
N LEU A 639 6.10 13.95 -0.27
CA LEU A 639 5.15 13.19 -1.09
C LEU A 639 3.71 13.72 -0.94
N VAL A 640 3.29 14.04 0.29
CA VAL A 640 1.99 14.65 0.58
C VAL A 640 1.87 16.01 -0.09
N PHE A 641 2.92 16.82 -0.04
CA PHE A 641 2.93 18.13 -0.68
C PHE A 641 2.81 18.02 -2.21
N LEU A 642 3.57 17.12 -2.84
CA LEU A 642 3.49 16.87 -4.27
C LEU A 642 2.11 16.32 -4.68
N ALA A 643 1.55 15.39 -3.90
CA ALA A 643 0.21 14.88 -4.13
C ALA A 643 -0.86 15.98 -3.98
N ALA A 644 -0.70 16.88 -3.01
CA ALA A 644 -1.58 18.02 -2.83
C ALA A 644 -1.52 18.99 -4.01
N LEU A 645 -0.33 19.29 -4.54
CA LEU A 645 -0.14 20.09 -5.74
C LEU A 645 -0.78 19.47 -6.98
N ALA A 646 -0.59 18.16 -7.18
CA ALA A 646 -1.23 17.40 -8.27
C ALA A 646 -2.76 17.50 -8.20
N ASN A 647 -3.31 17.31 -7.00
CA ASN A 647 -4.75 17.40 -6.77
C ASN A 647 -5.30 18.84 -6.95
N ALA A 648 -4.47 19.85 -6.73
CA ALA A 648 -4.81 21.24 -7.00
C ALA A 648 -4.87 21.59 -8.51
N GLY A 649 -4.61 20.61 -9.39
CA GLY A 649 -4.61 20.80 -10.84
C GLY A 649 -3.32 21.39 -11.41
N MET A 650 -2.24 21.43 -10.62
CA MET A 650 -0.93 21.85 -11.12
C MET A 650 -0.28 20.74 -11.94
N GLU A 651 0.18 21.05 -13.13
CA GLU A 651 0.88 20.09 -14.00
C GLU A 651 2.22 19.69 -13.37
N LEU A 652 2.30 18.48 -12.84
CA LEU A 652 3.53 17.94 -12.24
C LEU A 652 4.70 17.91 -13.21
N ASN A 653 4.45 17.88 -14.52
CA ASN A 653 5.49 17.92 -15.55
C ASN A 653 6.38 19.17 -15.43
N LYS A 654 5.86 20.31 -14.97
CA LYS A 654 6.64 21.52 -14.73
C LYS A 654 7.63 21.38 -13.58
N PHE A 655 7.35 20.50 -12.64
CA PHE A 655 8.23 20.20 -11.51
C PHE A 655 9.27 19.12 -11.83
N THR A 656 9.07 18.35 -12.92
CA THR A 656 9.99 17.27 -13.31
C THR A 656 11.41 17.80 -13.55
N LEU A 657 11.52 18.96 -14.20
CA LEU A 657 12.81 19.60 -14.43
C LEU A 657 13.51 20.00 -13.11
N VAL A 658 12.77 20.62 -12.20
CA VAL A 658 13.29 21.04 -10.88
C VAL A 658 13.64 19.82 -10.04
N THR A 659 12.75 18.82 -10.01
CA THR A 659 12.99 17.57 -9.27
C THR A 659 14.16 16.78 -9.88
N GLY A 660 14.29 16.77 -11.20
CA GLY A 660 15.43 16.18 -11.89
C GLY A 660 16.75 16.87 -11.53
N ALA A 661 16.79 18.21 -11.59
CA ALA A 661 17.97 18.99 -11.21
C ALA A 661 18.33 18.78 -9.72
N LEU A 662 17.32 18.77 -8.82
CA LEU A 662 17.52 18.47 -7.40
C LEU A 662 18.01 17.04 -7.20
N GLY A 663 17.46 16.07 -7.93
CA GLY A 663 17.88 14.67 -7.89
C GLY A 663 19.35 14.49 -8.28
N VAL A 664 19.78 15.17 -9.35
CA VAL A 664 21.20 15.20 -9.77
C VAL A 664 22.07 15.83 -8.70
N GLY A 665 21.66 16.98 -8.13
CA GLY A 665 22.40 17.65 -7.03
C GLY A 665 22.53 16.77 -5.79
N VAL A 666 21.44 16.15 -5.35
CA VAL A 666 21.45 15.20 -4.23
C VAL A 666 22.29 13.96 -4.57
N GLY A 667 22.21 13.46 -5.82
CA GLY A 667 23.02 12.33 -6.30
C GLY A 667 24.51 12.61 -6.18
N PHE A 668 25.00 13.76 -6.64
CA PHE A 668 26.38 14.19 -6.46
C PHE A 668 26.76 14.40 -5.00
N GLY A 669 25.85 14.97 -4.18
CA GLY A 669 26.08 15.11 -2.74
C GLY A 669 26.21 13.79 -1.98
N LEU A 670 25.51 12.75 -2.44
CA LEU A 670 25.56 11.41 -1.83
C LEU A 670 26.58 10.46 -2.47
N GLN A 671 27.23 10.84 -3.55
CA GLN A 671 28.15 10.01 -4.33
C GLN A 671 29.17 9.28 -3.45
N ASN A 672 29.84 10.02 -2.57
CA ASN A 672 30.84 9.44 -1.68
C ASN A 672 30.26 8.44 -0.67
N ILE A 673 29.04 8.67 -0.19
CA ILE A 673 28.35 7.77 0.74
C ILE A 673 27.98 6.47 0.02
N VAL A 674 27.42 6.58 -1.18
CA VAL A 674 27.03 5.44 -2.02
C VAL A 674 28.26 4.62 -2.41
N ASN A 675 29.35 5.29 -2.83
CA ASN A 675 30.59 4.62 -3.20
C ASN A 675 31.18 3.83 -2.02
N ASN A 676 31.25 4.44 -0.84
CA ASN A 676 31.73 3.78 0.37
C ASN A 676 30.83 2.60 0.79
N PHE A 677 29.52 2.74 0.65
CA PHE A 677 28.57 1.66 0.94
C PHE A 677 28.71 0.50 -0.06
N ALA A 678 28.81 0.79 -1.35
CA ALA A 678 29.04 -0.22 -2.40
C ALA A 678 30.37 -0.95 -2.17
N SER A 679 31.45 -0.20 -1.86
CA SER A 679 32.75 -0.77 -1.50
C SER A 679 32.67 -1.66 -0.25
N GLY A 680 31.86 -1.26 0.75
CA GLY A 680 31.62 -2.08 1.93
C GLY A 680 30.92 -3.41 1.61
N LEU A 681 29.96 -3.40 0.70
CA LEU A 681 29.31 -4.61 0.21
C LEU A 681 30.30 -5.52 -0.53
N ILE A 682 31.14 -4.97 -1.41
CA ILE A 682 32.19 -5.73 -2.13
C ILE A 682 33.14 -6.38 -1.13
N LEU A 683 33.64 -5.63 -0.13
CA LEU A 683 34.49 -6.18 0.91
C LEU A 683 33.85 -7.35 1.67
N LEU A 684 32.54 -7.30 1.93
CA LEU A 684 31.81 -8.34 2.63
C LEU A 684 31.53 -9.58 1.76
N PHE A 685 31.26 -9.38 0.46
CA PHE A 685 30.95 -10.47 -0.47
C PHE A 685 32.20 -11.14 -1.01
N GLU A 686 33.13 -10.39 -1.60
CA GLU A 686 34.36 -10.93 -2.22
C GLU A 686 35.43 -11.25 -1.21
N ARG A 687 35.42 -10.58 -0.05
CA ARG A 687 36.34 -10.79 1.08
C ARG A 687 37.81 -10.73 0.71
N PRO A 688 38.30 -9.73 -0.05
CA PRO A 688 39.72 -9.56 -0.30
C PRO A 688 40.48 -9.22 0.99
N ILE A 689 39.78 -8.70 1.99
CA ILE A 689 40.28 -8.38 3.31
C ILE A 689 39.28 -8.94 4.33
N ARG A 690 39.74 -9.56 5.39
CA ARG A 690 38.93 -10.15 6.47
C ARG A 690 39.26 -9.49 7.81
N VAL A 691 38.32 -9.56 8.74
CA VAL A 691 38.59 -9.17 10.14
C VAL A 691 39.65 -10.11 10.68
N GLY A 692 40.72 -9.55 11.25
CA GLY A 692 41.89 -10.27 11.71
C GLY A 692 43.06 -10.24 10.74
N ASP A 693 42.86 -9.87 9.47
CA ASP A 693 43.98 -9.77 8.52
C ASP A 693 44.91 -8.60 8.87
N THR A 694 46.21 -8.82 8.67
CA THR A 694 47.23 -7.77 8.72
C THR A 694 47.36 -7.16 7.33
N VAL A 695 46.97 -5.88 7.22
CA VAL A 695 47.01 -5.13 5.96
C VAL A 695 47.93 -3.93 6.04
N GLU A 696 48.46 -3.57 4.89
CA GLU A 696 49.31 -2.36 4.73
C GLU A 696 48.86 -1.57 3.51
N MET A 697 48.66 -0.27 3.69
CA MET A 697 48.14 0.65 2.66
C MET A 697 48.76 2.05 2.90
N LYS A 698 49.44 2.60 1.92
CA LYS A 698 50.05 3.96 1.98
C LYS A 698 50.80 4.26 3.29
N GLY A 699 51.59 3.28 3.77
CA GLY A 699 52.34 3.42 5.00
C GLY A 699 51.58 3.18 6.30
N LEU A 700 50.26 2.93 6.22
CA LEU A 700 49.45 2.48 7.34
C LEU A 700 49.48 0.96 7.38
N ALA A 701 50.14 0.38 8.38
CA ALA A 701 50.13 -1.07 8.62
C ALA A 701 49.36 -1.38 9.91
N GLY A 702 48.51 -2.42 9.88
CA GLY A 702 47.77 -2.81 11.06
C GLY A 702 46.82 -3.99 10.84
N ILE A 703 46.09 -4.37 11.89
CA ILE A 703 45.13 -5.49 11.90
C ILE A 703 43.74 -4.95 11.70
N VAL A 704 42.96 -5.54 10.80
CA VAL A 704 41.58 -5.19 10.55
C VAL A 704 40.71 -5.63 11.72
N LYS A 705 40.19 -4.71 12.51
CA LYS A 705 39.33 -4.96 13.68
C LYS A 705 37.87 -5.17 13.27
N ARG A 706 37.39 -4.37 12.35
CA ARG A 706 35.97 -4.36 11.93
C ARG A 706 35.82 -3.80 10.51
N ILE A 707 34.97 -4.45 9.75
CA ILE A 707 34.49 -3.95 8.47
C ILE A 707 33.06 -3.48 8.67
N GLY A 708 32.84 -2.17 8.56
CA GLY A 708 31.49 -1.55 8.66
C GLY A 708 30.87 -1.26 7.30
N ALA A 709 29.66 -0.76 7.29
CA ALA A 709 28.92 -0.46 6.04
C ALA A 709 29.61 0.62 5.17
N ARG A 710 30.27 1.61 5.75
CA ARG A 710 30.92 2.71 5.02
C ARG A 710 32.42 2.83 5.30
N SER A 711 32.91 2.27 6.39
CA SER A 711 34.28 2.39 6.80
C SER A 711 34.73 1.16 7.56
N SER A 712 35.98 0.81 7.43
CA SER A 712 36.65 -0.26 8.18
C SER A 712 37.56 0.33 9.24
N THR A 713 37.75 -0.37 10.35
CA THR A 713 38.67 0.03 11.45
C THR A 713 39.88 -0.85 11.42
N ILE A 714 41.06 -0.23 11.33
CA ILE A 714 42.39 -0.89 11.35
C ILE A 714 43.10 -0.47 12.62
N GLN A 715 43.58 -1.42 13.42
CA GLN A 715 44.39 -1.19 14.59
C GLN A 715 45.88 -1.26 14.22
N THR A 716 46.59 -0.19 14.43
CA THR A 716 48.02 -0.11 14.18
C THR A 716 48.83 -0.86 15.24
N GLY A 717 50.16 -1.05 15.00
CA GLY A 717 51.04 -1.63 16.00
C GLY A 717 51.22 -0.81 17.26
N GLU A 718 50.87 0.48 17.22
CA GLU A 718 50.88 1.41 18.37
C GLU A 718 49.55 1.44 19.13
N ASP A 719 48.65 0.49 18.84
CA ASP A 719 47.30 0.37 19.42
C ASP A 719 46.30 1.48 19.02
N ALA A 720 46.63 2.30 18.01
CA ALA A 720 45.71 3.33 17.51
C ALA A 720 44.66 2.72 16.54
N GLU A 721 43.40 3.09 16.68
CA GLU A 721 42.35 2.70 15.74
C GLU A 721 42.22 3.75 14.63
N VAL A 722 42.53 3.36 13.40
CA VAL A 722 42.39 4.18 12.22
C VAL A 722 41.11 3.80 11.45
N ILE A 723 40.22 4.78 11.25
CA ILE A 723 38.98 4.61 10.49
C ILE A 723 39.26 4.92 9.03
N VAL A 724 39.21 3.88 8.19
CA VAL A 724 39.48 3.98 6.75
C VAL A 724 38.17 3.87 5.99
N PRO A 725 37.81 4.82 5.08
CA PRO A 725 36.70 4.68 4.17
C PRO A 725 36.84 3.42 3.32
N ASN A 726 35.74 2.66 3.15
CA ASN A 726 35.78 1.41 2.39
C ASN A 726 36.22 1.58 0.93
N SER A 727 35.83 2.72 0.32
CA SER A 727 36.28 3.05 -1.05
C SER A 727 37.81 3.09 -1.17
N ASN A 728 38.54 3.52 -0.13
CA ASN A 728 39.99 3.55 -0.16
C ASN A 728 40.58 2.14 -0.18
N LEU A 729 39.95 1.18 0.49
CA LEU A 729 40.38 -0.22 0.51
C LEU A 729 40.12 -0.97 -0.81
N ILE A 730 39.17 -0.49 -1.60
CA ILE A 730 38.84 -1.09 -2.91
C ILE A 730 39.58 -0.37 -4.05
N SER A 731 39.71 0.97 -3.96
CA SER A 731 40.28 1.76 -5.06
C SER A 731 41.79 1.89 -5.02
N ASN A 732 42.46 1.61 -3.88
CA ASN A 732 43.92 1.67 -3.75
C ASN A 732 44.51 0.28 -3.61
N GLU A 733 45.80 0.17 -3.90
CA GLU A 733 46.57 -1.04 -3.62
C GLU A 733 46.63 -1.30 -2.13
N VAL A 734 46.26 -2.50 -1.72
CA VAL A 734 46.35 -2.98 -0.33
C VAL A 734 47.15 -4.26 -0.31
N ILE A 735 48.23 -4.24 0.47
CA ILE A 735 49.03 -5.43 0.71
C ILE A 735 48.39 -6.18 1.89
N ASN A 736 47.84 -7.37 1.62
CA ASN A 736 47.33 -8.27 2.66
C ASN A 736 48.39 -9.34 2.98
N TRP A 737 48.98 -9.22 4.15
CA TRP A 737 50.04 -10.12 4.58
C TRP A 737 49.59 -11.48 5.08
N THR A 738 48.25 -11.62 5.29
CA THR A 738 47.69 -12.83 5.93
C THR A 738 46.58 -13.48 5.14
N LEU A 739 46.25 -13.00 3.93
CA LEU A 739 45.14 -13.47 3.11
C LEU A 739 45.18 -14.96 2.78
N SER A 740 46.33 -15.43 2.25
CA SER A 740 46.53 -16.82 1.82
C SER A 740 47.56 -17.59 2.70
N SER A 741 48.41 -16.88 3.36
CA SER A 741 49.44 -17.47 4.23
C SER A 741 49.96 -16.46 5.24
N VAL A 742 50.18 -16.87 6.47
CA VAL A 742 50.80 -16.06 7.53
C VAL A 742 52.32 -16.02 7.39
N ARG A 743 52.86 -16.81 6.46
CA ARG A 743 54.30 -16.92 6.23
C ARG A 743 54.89 -15.63 5.67
N ARG A 744 55.91 -15.09 6.39
CA ARG A 744 56.59 -13.84 6.01
C ARG A 744 58.06 -14.06 5.80
N ARG A 745 58.66 -13.45 4.79
CA ARG A 745 60.09 -13.42 4.55
C ARG A 745 60.72 -12.26 5.33
N VAL A 746 61.74 -12.56 6.08
CA VAL A 746 62.53 -11.60 6.83
C VAL A 746 63.90 -11.50 6.21
N GLY A 747 64.45 -10.30 6.04
CA GLY A 747 65.79 -10.01 5.60
C GLY A 747 66.58 -9.31 6.70
N ILE A 748 67.77 -9.75 6.95
CA ILE A 748 68.71 -9.12 7.86
C ILE A 748 69.97 -8.74 7.08
N PRO A 749 70.25 -7.46 6.90
CA PRO A 749 71.56 -7.03 6.34
C PRO A 749 72.68 -7.22 7.35
N VAL A 750 73.77 -7.77 6.91
CA VAL A 750 74.95 -8.01 7.73
C VAL A 750 76.19 -7.45 6.98
N GLY A 751 77.00 -6.66 7.63
CA GLY A 751 78.29 -6.16 7.11
C GLY A 751 79.47 -6.74 7.88
N VAL A 752 80.45 -7.26 7.19
CA VAL A 752 81.69 -7.77 7.79
C VAL A 752 82.92 -7.09 7.20
N ALA A 753 84.06 -7.09 7.91
CA ALA A 753 85.30 -6.45 7.48
C ALA A 753 85.85 -7.03 6.17
N TYR A 754 86.46 -6.18 5.39
CA TYR A 754 87.22 -6.56 4.20
C TYR A 754 88.33 -7.53 4.56
N GLY A 755 88.54 -8.54 3.73
CA GLY A 755 89.48 -9.61 4.00
C GLY A 755 88.89 -10.85 4.65
N THR A 756 87.60 -10.80 5.03
CA THR A 756 86.87 -11.97 5.50
C THR A 756 86.47 -12.85 4.31
N GLU A 757 86.54 -14.14 4.44
CA GLU A 757 86.24 -15.13 3.41
C GLU A 757 84.69 -15.16 3.26
N PRO A 758 84.15 -14.78 2.10
CA PRO A 758 82.66 -14.66 1.90
C PRO A 758 81.92 -15.98 2.10
N GLU A 759 82.46 -17.10 1.67
CA GLU A 759 81.83 -18.42 1.76
C GLU A 759 81.58 -18.86 3.21
N ARG A 760 82.64 -18.55 4.07
CA ARG A 760 82.53 -18.83 5.50
C ARG A 760 81.44 -17.98 6.19
N VAL A 761 81.28 -16.71 5.77
CA VAL A 761 80.25 -15.85 6.30
C VAL A 761 78.86 -16.36 5.85
N LEU A 762 78.69 -16.72 4.59
CA LEU A 762 77.47 -17.23 4.07
C LEU A 762 76.93 -18.48 4.79
N SER A 763 77.87 -19.43 5.02
CA SER A 763 77.52 -20.67 5.74
C SER A 763 77.15 -20.40 7.18
N LEU A 764 77.86 -19.51 7.90
CA LEU A 764 77.57 -19.15 9.27
C LEU A 764 76.23 -18.47 9.45
N LEU A 765 75.88 -17.55 8.52
CA LEU A 765 74.60 -16.86 8.55
C LEU A 765 73.42 -17.86 8.38
N ILE A 766 73.60 -18.84 7.47
CA ILE A 766 72.57 -19.89 7.24
C ILE A 766 72.48 -20.82 8.45
N GLU A 767 73.57 -21.20 9.05
CA GLU A 767 73.62 -22.08 10.22
C GLU A 767 72.91 -21.47 11.41
N VAL A 768 73.25 -20.21 11.75
CA VAL A 768 72.56 -19.49 12.85
C VAL A 768 71.08 -19.37 12.62
N ALA A 769 70.71 -19.01 11.43
CA ALA A 769 69.27 -18.90 11.11
C ALA A 769 68.50 -20.26 11.17
N ALA A 770 69.15 -21.34 10.65
CA ALA A 770 68.60 -22.67 10.67
C ALA A 770 68.47 -23.29 12.06
N ALA A 771 69.35 -22.86 13.00
CA ALA A 771 69.33 -23.30 14.41
C ALA A 771 68.17 -22.71 15.20
N HIS A 772 67.56 -21.59 14.76
CA HIS A 772 66.48 -20.94 15.49
C HIS A 772 65.10 -21.61 15.20
N SER A 773 64.37 -21.93 16.25
CA SER A 773 63.06 -22.67 16.17
C SER A 773 61.98 -21.92 15.39
N GLY A 774 61.94 -20.61 15.41
CA GLY A 774 60.99 -19.78 14.70
C GLY A 774 61.27 -19.63 13.20
N VAL A 775 62.43 -20.09 12.72
CA VAL A 775 62.77 -20.06 11.28
C VAL A 775 62.29 -21.32 10.59
N THR A 776 61.59 -21.15 9.46
CA THR A 776 61.02 -22.28 8.70
C THR A 776 62.15 -23.13 8.06
N ARG A 777 61.95 -24.46 8.06
CA ARG A 777 62.85 -25.41 7.37
C ARG A 777 62.55 -25.51 5.88
N ASN A 778 61.40 -25.09 5.43
CA ASN A 778 60.99 -25.05 4.03
C ASN A 778 60.20 -23.77 3.74
N PRO A 779 60.67 -22.83 2.95
CA PRO A 779 62.04 -22.80 2.34
C PRO A 779 63.10 -22.68 3.39
N LYS A 780 64.28 -23.19 3.07
CA LYS A 780 65.48 -23.05 3.95
C LYS A 780 65.95 -21.60 4.00
N PRO A 781 66.64 -21.20 5.12
CA PRO A 781 67.26 -19.89 5.16
C PRO A 781 68.33 -19.80 4.08
N GLU A 782 68.50 -18.64 3.49
CA GLU A 782 69.44 -18.35 2.43
C GLU A 782 70.23 -17.12 2.77
N ALA A 783 71.55 -17.10 2.48
CA ALA A 783 72.32 -15.90 2.60
C ALA A 783 72.93 -15.53 1.25
N TYR A 784 72.96 -14.26 1.00
CA TYR A 784 73.53 -13.74 -0.26
C TYR A 784 74.59 -12.72 0.01
N PHE A 785 75.69 -12.75 -0.77
CA PHE A 785 76.63 -11.64 -0.87
C PHE A 785 75.98 -10.58 -1.75
N VAL A 786 75.66 -9.39 -1.21
CA VAL A 786 74.93 -8.33 -1.87
C VAL A 786 75.94 -7.40 -2.63
N GLY A 787 77.13 -7.20 -2.11
CA GLY A 787 78.09 -6.33 -2.77
C GLY A 787 79.14 -5.75 -1.80
N PHE A 788 79.95 -4.88 -2.38
CA PHE A 788 81.01 -4.17 -1.66
C PHE A 788 80.49 -2.84 -1.17
N GLY A 789 80.50 -2.65 0.15
CA GLY A 789 80.08 -1.38 0.75
C GLY A 789 81.28 -0.48 1.06
N ASP A 790 81.09 0.76 1.44
CA ASP A 790 82.16 1.75 1.70
C ASP A 790 83.14 1.30 2.78
N SER A 791 82.66 0.48 3.72
CA SER A 791 83.57 0.00 4.83
C SER A 791 83.32 -1.46 5.17
N ALA A 792 82.52 -2.17 4.45
CA ALA A 792 82.07 -3.54 4.75
C ALA A 792 81.83 -4.36 3.48
N LEU A 793 82.00 -5.68 3.58
CA LEU A 793 81.37 -6.64 2.67
C LEU A 793 79.87 -6.85 3.11
N ASN A 794 78.97 -6.52 2.24
CA ASN A 794 77.56 -6.57 2.58
C ASN A 794 76.96 -7.91 2.23
N PHE A 795 76.26 -8.49 3.16
CA PHE A 795 75.50 -9.73 3.04
C PHE A 795 74.06 -9.49 3.40
N GLU A 796 73.12 -10.27 2.91
CA GLU A 796 71.75 -10.30 3.33
C GLU A 796 71.37 -11.74 3.67
N LEU A 797 70.98 -11.97 4.93
CA LEU A 797 70.40 -13.22 5.36
C LEU A 797 68.92 -13.13 5.15
N ARG A 798 68.30 -14.09 4.41
CA ARG A 798 66.89 -14.22 4.19
C ARG A 798 66.36 -15.51 4.76
N PHE A 799 65.26 -15.39 5.52
CA PHE A 799 64.54 -16.55 6.05
C PHE A 799 63.04 -16.31 6.11
N TRP A 800 62.25 -17.35 6.26
CA TRP A 800 60.84 -17.32 6.36
C TRP A 800 60.37 -17.69 7.76
N THR A 801 59.26 -17.08 8.23
CA THR A 801 58.67 -17.37 9.54
C THR A 801 57.15 -17.35 9.47
N TYR A 802 56.50 -18.06 10.39
CA TYR A 802 55.06 -18.01 10.72
C TYR A 802 54.80 -17.28 12.03
N GLU A 803 55.85 -16.93 12.78
CA GLU A 803 55.80 -16.26 14.08
C GLU A 803 55.90 -14.73 13.94
N ASP A 804 55.93 -14.03 15.08
CA ASP A 804 56.21 -12.60 15.11
C ASP A 804 57.56 -12.29 14.46
N TRP A 805 57.52 -11.84 13.22
CA TRP A 805 58.65 -11.58 12.38
C TRP A 805 59.60 -10.52 12.98
N PHE A 806 59.05 -9.55 13.72
CA PHE A 806 59.80 -8.44 14.27
C PHE A 806 60.65 -8.91 15.45
N ARG A 807 60.07 -9.70 16.36
CA ARG A 807 60.75 -10.33 17.48
C ARG A 807 61.78 -11.32 16.99
N LEU A 808 61.38 -12.19 16.06
CA LEU A 808 62.27 -13.18 15.49
C LEU A 808 63.45 -12.55 14.77
N LYS A 809 63.25 -11.45 14.02
CA LYS A 809 64.32 -10.67 13.39
C LYS A 809 65.39 -10.22 14.43
N SER A 810 64.91 -9.72 15.56
CA SER A 810 65.80 -9.30 16.65
C SER A 810 66.55 -10.45 17.29
N ASP A 811 65.82 -11.57 17.56
CA ASP A 811 66.44 -12.75 18.20
C ASP A 811 67.56 -13.38 17.32
N VAL A 812 67.28 -13.53 16.00
CA VAL A 812 68.30 -14.01 15.03
C VAL A 812 69.40 -13.02 14.88
N ALA A 813 69.20 -11.70 14.87
CA ALA A 813 70.28 -10.70 14.78
C ALA A 813 71.23 -10.75 16.00
N VAL A 814 70.66 -10.94 17.19
CA VAL A 814 71.44 -11.16 18.39
C VAL A 814 72.28 -12.46 18.29
N GLY A 815 71.64 -13.54 17.78
CA GLY A 815 72.33 -14.80 17.53
C GLY A 815 73.50 -14.66 16.54
N LEU A 816 73.22 -13.91 15.46
CA LEU A 816 74.31 -13.62 14.46
C LEU A 816 75.49 -12.83 15.05
N THR A 817 75.14 -11.83 15.87
CA THR A 817 76.21 -11.04 16.55
C THR A 817 77.12 -11.92 17.39
N LYS A 818 76.53 -12.85 18.16
CA LYS A 818 77.26 -13.81 18.95
C LYS A 818 78.09 -14.75 18.09
N ALA A 819 77.46 -15.34 17.06
CA ALA A 819 78.16 -16.29 16.18
C ALA A 819 79.32 -15.62 15.40
N LEU A 820 79.18 -14.39 14.93
CA LEU A 820 80.23 -13.63 14.26
C LEU A 820 81.40 -13.36 15.19
N GLN A 821 81.15 -13.05 16.47
CA GLN A 821 82.16 -12.86 17.48
C GLN A 821 82.97 -14.18 17.80
N GLU A 822 82.22 -15.27 17.95
CA GLU A 822 82.80 -16.61 18.19
C GLU A 822 83.63 -17.08 17.00
N ALA A 823 83.25 -16.75 15.79
CA ALA A 823 83.95 -17.07 14.56
C ALA A 823 85.16 -16.14 14.29
N ASN A 824 85.41 -15.16 15.18
CA ASN A 824 86.39 -14.09 14.97
C ASN A 824 86.19 -13.29 13.67
N ILE A 825 84.98 -13.05 13.27
CA ILE A 825 84.60 -12.24 12.11
C ILE A 825 84.32 -10.84 12.64
N GLU A 826 85.00 -9.85 12.18
CA GLU A 826 84.95 -8.47 12.65
C GLU A 826 83.75 -7.76 11.90
N ILE A 827 82.91 -7.05 12.68
CA ILE A 827 81.95 -6.12 12.15
C ILE A 827 82.64 -4.75 12.09
N PRO A 828 82.97 -4.24 10.91
CA PRO A 828 83.78 -3.07 10.77
C PRO A 828 83.08 -1.80 11.22
N PHE A 829 83.88 -0.97 11.90
CA PHE A 829 83.47 0.43 12.06
C PHE A 829 83.63 1.20 10.74
N PRO A 830 82.98 2.31 10.56
CA PRO A 830 83.22 3.14 9.37
C PRO A 830 84.66 3.49 9.20
N GLN A 831 85.25 3.00 8.09
CA GLN A 831 86.63 3.27 7.76
C GLN A 831 86.71 4.60 7.03
N ARG A 832 87.74 5.40 7.44
CA ARG A 832 88.08 6.64 6.75
C ARG A 832 89.55 6.74 6.54
N GLU A 833 90.00 6.85 5.35
CA GLU A 833 91.36 7.16 5.04
C GLU A 833 91.59 8.67 5.27
N LEU A 834 92.49 9.01 6.20
CA LEU A 834 92.83 10.38 6.50
C LEU A 834 94.16 10.73 5.92
N HIS A 835 94.21 11.49 4.87
CA HIS A 835 95.37 12.11 4.31
C HIS A 835 95.69 13.43 5.07
N ILE A 836 96.50 13.34 6.13
CA ILE A 836 96.83 14.55 6.89
C ILE A 836 97.97 15.26 6.17
N ARG A 837 97.70 16.36 5.52
CA ARG A 837 98.72 17.13 4.77
C ARG A 837 99.50 18.08 5.63
N SER A 838 99.02 18.48 6.78
CA SER A 838 99.79 19.33 7.74
C SER A 838 99.13 19.23 9.14
N VAL A 839 99.87 19.32 10.18
CA VAL A 839 99.40 19.48 11.56
C VAL A 839 99.93 20.79 12.10
N GLY A 840 99.08 21.69 12.53
CA GLY A 840 99.46 22.96 13.14
C GLY A 840 100.03 22.69 14.54
N GLY A 841 101.27 22.97 14.73
CA GLY A 841 101.90 22.97 16.07
C GLY A 841 101.54 24.22 16.86
N ALA A 842 101.64 24.15 18.21
CA ALA A 842 101.33 25.29 19.10
C ALA A 842 102.28 26.51 18.94
N THR A 843 103.24 26.47 18.00
CA THR A 843 104.19 27.51 17.68
C THR A 843 103.92 28.15 16.30
N GLY A 844 102.89 27.79 15.57
CA GLY A 844 102.56 28.41 14.30
C GLY A 844 103.35 27.91 13.07
N GLU A 845 104.31 26.98 13.26
CA GLU A 845 104.99 26.32 12.16
C GLU A 845 104.18 25.08 11.64
N THR A 846 104.00 24.98 10.33
CA THR A 846 103.37 23.85 9.67
C THR A 846 104.44 22.79 9.43
N VAL A 847 104.39 21.68 10.19
CA VAL A 847 105.27 20.50 9.98
C VAL A 847 104.60 19.57 8.98
N SER A 848 105.37 19.15 7.93
CA SER A 848 104.82 18.13 6.98
C SER A 848 104.76 16.80 7.67
N ILE A 849 103.75 16.00 7.39
CA ILE A 849 103.55 14.63 7.93
C ILE A 849 104.71 13.69 7.59
N ASP A 850 105.44 13.93 6.47
CA ASP A 850 106.63 13.11 6.04
C ASP A 850 107.72 13.16 7.03
N ASP A 851 107.82 14.14 7.93
CA ASP A 851 108.83 14.28 8.94
C ASP A 851 108.49 13.78 10.35
N TRP A 852 107.29 13.10 10.49
CA TRP A 852 106.84 12.63 11.80
C TRP A 852 107.19 11.15 12.02
N PRO A 853 107.87 10.83 13.12
CA PRO A 853 108.26 9.43 13.36
C PRO A 853 106.94 8.62 13.69
N ILE A 854 106.73 7.57 12.91
CA ILE A 854 105.59 6.64 12.98
C ILE A 854 105.44 6.03 14.42
N SER A 855 106.53 6.08 15.26
CA SER A 855 106.53 5.61 16.64
C SER A 855 105.55 6.38 17.60
N ASP A 856 105.26 7.66 17.30
CA ASP A 856 104.43 8.50 18.22
C ASP A 856 102.93 8.45 17.94
N LEU A 857 102.48 8.08 16.75
CA LEU A 857 101.10 7.82 16.37
C LEU A 857 100.54 6.58 17.11
N LYS A 858 101.32 5.53 17.28
CA LYS A 858 100.92 4.29 17.96
C LYS A 858 100.67 4.44 19.45
N ARG A 859 101.20 5.50 20.08
CA ARG A 859 101.09 5.74 21.54
C ARG A 859 99.87 6.59 21.88
N ARG A 860 99.27 7.37 20.96
CA ARG A 860 98.02 8.19 21.22
C ARG A 860 96.78 7.45 20.97
N THR A 861 96.74 6.45 20.08
CA THR A 861 95.53 5.66 19.77
C THR A 861 95.24 4.57 20.84
N ARG A 862 96.03 4.39 21.81
CA ARG A 862 95.82 3.48 22.97
C ARG A 862 95.27 4.17 24.23
N ARG A 863 94.92 5.44 24.13
CA ARG A 863 94.40 6.24 25.29
C ARG A 863 93.10 7.03 24.96
N SER A 864 92.28 6.57 24.04
CA SER A 864 90.87 7.13 23.90
C SER A 864 89.91 5.98 23.90
#